data_a4a9d94b1f5291fa6f085f01f3a32687
#
_entry.id   a4a9d94b1f5291fa6f085f01f3a32687
#
_cell.length_a   1.000
_cell.length_b   1.000
_cell.length_c   1.000
_cell.angle_alpha   90.00
_cell.angle_beta   90.00
_cell.angle_gamma   90.00
#
_symmetry.space_group_name_H-M   'P 1'
#
loop_
_entity.id
_entity.type
_entity.pdbx_description
1 polymer ?
#
loop_
_entity_poly.entity_id
_entity_poly.type
_entity_poly.pdbx_seq_one_letter_code
_entity_poly.pdbx_strand_id
1 'polypeptide(L)'
;RDVLGSRGLGDVYKRQSMYISHAPFGGNVVGLDAAAWRYFGHPAEELSWAEAAMLAVLPNAPAMIHLSKSRQLLLNKRNRLLKQLYARKIIDNSTYELAISEPLPDEPHPLPQTAPHLVSRFYQERNGKYSISTIDRGIQTQIENAAERWSNEFNRSDIRNLAILVIDIRTNQVVAYCGNVNFERKQASNQVDVIQAPRSTGSILKPFLYYAMLQEGSLLPHTLLPDIPVNINGFTPQNFSLQFEGAVPASEALARSLNIPAVTMLQRYGVPKFHTFLRQIGLKTINRPASHYGLSLILGGAEATLWDVTNAYAYMGRSLLQLPQTECSLLLADAEGSGESEVFASGKSTDTFQSGAAWQTFNALTEVNRPEEIDWKSIPSMHPIAWKTGTSHGFRDAWAVGVTPHYAVGVWVGNATGEGKPGLVGARTAGPVLFDVFSLLPPTRWFKRPGDVFVKAEICRKSGHLKGRFCEETDTLLILPAGLKTEACPYHHLITLSADETHRIYENCANLEPTIQKSWFTLPPVWEWYYKQHHPEYNPLPPFKTGCGEDALQSMQFIYPPMNARIVLPKQMDGSPGFLTTELAHSNPGTTIFWHLDNTYLTQTQDFHKISLQPTPGKHSLTAVDEAGNTVTTTFYIN
;
A
#
# COMPACT_ATOMS: atom_id res chain seq x y z
N ARG A 1 50.08 31.16 23.78
CA ARG A 1 49.41 32.47 23.76
C ARG A 1 48.22 32.36 22.86
N ASP A 2 47.07 32.32 23.43
CA ASP A 2 45.82 32.55 22.71
C ASP A 2 45.91 33.94 22.10
N VAL A 3 46.01 34.00 20.80
CA VAL A 3 45.96 35.26 20.12
C VAL A 3 44.51 35.68 20.04
N LEU A 4 44.09 36.40 21.06
CA LEU A 4 42.87 37.20 21.08
C LEU A 4 42.92 38.17 19.90
N GLY A 5 42.60 37.76 18.71
CA GLY A 5 42.64 38.57 17.50
C GLY A 5 42.73 37.84 16.18
N SER A 6 42.87 36.54 16.15
CA SER A 6 42.80 35.78 14.91
C SER A 6 41.34 35.47 14.53
N ARG A 7 40.64 36.52 14.14
CA ARG A 7 39.51 36.54 13.22
C ARG A 7 38.73 35.21 13.10
N GLY A 8 38.02 34.83 14.14
CA GLY A 8 36.90 33.85 14.01
C GLY A 8 37.28 32.40 13.67
N LEU A 9 38.54 32.00 13.56
CA LEU A 9 38.95 30.63 13.25
C LEU A 9 38.97 29.66 14.45
N GLY A 10 38.49 30.08 15.62
CA GLY A 10 38.35 29.23 16.78
C GLY A 10 39.65 28.66 17.34
N ASP A 11 39.51 27.69 18.23
CA ASP A 11 40.58 26.97 18.89
C ASP A 11 41.42 26.11 17.94
N VAL A 12 42.61 25.70 18.37
CA VAL A 12 43.56 24.86 17.62
C VAL A 12 42.85 23.58 17.12
N TYR A 13 42.02 22.95 17.92
CA TYR A 13 41.27 21.75 17.55
C TYR A 13 40.28 22.02 16.41
N LYS A 14 39.59 23.13 16.39
CA LYS A 14 38.71 23.50 15.28
C LYS A 14 39.46 23.69 13.97
N ARG A 15 40.62 24.32 14.01
CA ARG A 15 41.48 24.49 12.83
C ARG A 15 42.03 23.16 12.33
N GLN A 16 42.41 22.25 13.23
CA GLN A 16 42.86 20.92 12.88
C GLN A 16 41.73 20.12 12.24
N SER A 17 40.55 20.13 12.84
CA SER A 17 39.35 19.46 12.31
C SER A 17 38.99 19.99 10.93
N MET A 18 38.96 21.31 10.76
CA MET A 18 38.70 21.93 9.43
C MET A 18 39.76 21.55 8.40
N TYR A 19 41.03 21.51 8.79
CA TYR A 19 42.11 21.10 7.89
C TYR A 19 41.92 19.62 7.49
N ILE A 20 41.76 18.73 8.44
CA ILE A 20 41.58 17.28 8.21
C ILE A 20 40.38 17.02 7.31
N SER A 21 39.26 17.71 7.53
CA SER A 21 38.03 17.54 6.74
C SER A 21 38.12 18.06 5.31
N HIS A 22 39.08 18.98 4.99
CA HIS A 22 39.16 19.64 3.69
C HIS A 22 40.51 19.45 3.00
N ALA A 23 41.45 18.74 3.61
CA ALA A 23 42.78 18.52 3.00
C ALA A 23 42.63 17.63 1.75
N PRO A 24 43.35 17.99 0.64
CA PRO A 24 43.38 17.17 -0.56
C PRO A 24 44.39 16.02 -0.39
N PHE A 25 43.93 14.78 -0.56
CA PHE A 25 44.76 13.57 -0.46
C PHE A 25 45.10 12.96 -1.83
N GLY A 26 44.83 13.66 -2.92
CA GLY A 26 45.14 13.26 -4.30
C GLY A 26 43.89 12.99 -5.13
N GLY A 27 43.92 13.38 -6.41
CA GLY A 27 42.74 13.33 -7.28
C GLY A 27 41.57 14.12 -6.71
N ASN A 28 40.43 13.51 -6.65
CA ASN A 28 39.19 14.09 -6.07
C ASN A 28 38.96 13.69 -4.61
N VAL A 29 39.97 13.14 -3.92
CA VAL A 29 39.86 12.71 -2.53
C VAL A 29 40.10 13.90 -1.61
N VAL A 30 39.04 14.34 -0.93
CA VAL A 30 39.06 15.46 0.02
C VAL A 30 38.57 14.98 1.38
N GLY A 31 39.32 15.28 2.42
CA GLY A 31 39.05 14.88 3.79
C GLY A 31 39.69 13.53 4.17
N LEU A 32 40.02 13.43 5.49
CA LEU A 32 40.73 12.28 6.05
C LEU A 32 39.90 10.99 5.95
N ASP A 33 38.60 11.05 6.26
CA ASP A 33 37.74 9.89 6.24
C ASP A 33 37.61 9.31 4.82
N ALA A 34 37.41 10.18 3.82
CA ALA A 34 37.38 9.76 2.43
C ALA A 34 38.71 9.16 2.00
N ALA A 35 39.82 9.69 2.49
CA ALA A 35 41.16 9.20 2.18
C ALA A 35 41.43 7.83 2.84
N ALA A 36 41.02 7.63 4.11
CA ALA A 36 41.15 6.38 4.81
C ALA A 36 40.39 5.27 4.06
N TRP A 37 39.11 5.47 3.78
CA TRP A 37 38.32 4.51 2.99
C TRP A 37 38.87 4.29 1.57
N ARG A 38 39.31 5.35 0.91
CA ARG A 38 39.80 5.26 -0.48
C ARG A 38 41.11 4.51 -0.59
N TYR A 39 42.03 4.69 0.36
CA TYR A 39 43.37 4.09 0.29
C TYR A 39 43.51 2.81 1.09
N PHE A 40 42.74 2.64 2.16
CA PHE A 40 42.89 1.49 3.06
C PHE A 40 41.64 0.63 3.25
N GLY A 41 40.45 1.14 2.89
CA GLY A 41 39.19 0.38 2.95
C GLY A 41 38.56 0.28 4.34
N HIS A 42 39.00 1.09 5.30
CA HIS A 42 38.45 1.15 6.67
C HIS A 42 38.41 2.60 7.20
N PRO A 43 37.67 2.87 8.31
CA PRO A 43 37.51 4.23 8.84
C PRO A 43 38.81 4.79 9.43
N ALA A 44 38.84 6.13 9.57
CA ALA A 44 40.05 6.84 10.01
C ALA A 44 40.50 6.50 11.44
N GLU A 45 39.57 6.05 12.31
CA GLU A 45 39.87 5.63 13.67
C GLU A 45 40.69 4.34 13.74
N GLU A 46 40.67 3.54 12.69
CA GLU A 46 41.36 2.26 12.62
C GLU A 46 42.74 2.35 11.91
N LEU A 47 43.17 3.57 11.50
CA LEU A 47 44.42 3.75 10.80
C LEU A 47 45.64 3.33 11.62
N SER A 48 46.51 2.49 11.02
CA SER A 48 47.83 2.18 11.57
C SER A 48 48.75 3.43 11.57
N TRP A 49 49.84 3.37 12.32
CA TRP A 49 50.87 4.43 12.28
C TRP A 49 51.48 4.63 10.89
N ALA A 50 51.61 3.54 10.12
CA ALA A 50 52.10 3.62 8.74
C ALA A 50 51.11 4.29 7.80
N GLU A 51 49.84 3.95 7.92
CA GLU A 51 48.74 4.51 7.13
C GLU A 51 48.50 5.99 7.46
N ALA A 52 48.44 6.33 8.75
CA ALA A 52 48.32 7.70 9.20
C ALA A 52 49.50 8.58 8.74
N ALA A 53 50.72 8.04 8.83
CA ALA A 53 51.92 8.74 8.32
C ALA A 53 51.91 8.90 6.78
N MET A 54 51.36 7.91 6.05
CA MET A 54 51.19 8.03 4.59
C MET A 54 50.21 9.17 4.26
N LEU A 55 49.03 9.20 4.91
CA LEU A 55 48.05 10.27 4.68
C LEU A 55 48.63 11.65 5.09
N ALA A 56 49.38 11.73 6.18
CA ALA A 56 49.99 13.01 6.61
C ALA A 56 50.98 13.59 5.59
N VAL A 57 51.63 12.79 4.76
CA VAL A 57 52.61 13.28 3.77
C VAL A 57 52.01 13.55 2.38
N LEU A 58 50.81 13.04 2.08
CA LEU A 58 50.16 13.22 0.79
C LEU A 58 49.75 14.66 0.47
N PRO A 59 49.18 15.47 1.37
CA PRO A 59 48.76 16.84 1.06
C PRO A 59 49.88 17.77 0.67
N ASN A 60 51.14 17.43 1.00
CA ASN A 60 52.31 18.29 0.73
C ASN A 60 52.69 18.37 -0.75
N ALA A 61 52.29 17.43 -1.59
CA ALA A 61 52.51 17.48 -3.03
C ALA A 61 51.60 16.48 -3.75
N PRO A 62 50.29 16.62 -3.71
CA PRO A 62 49.34 15.60 -4.16
C PRO A 62 49.41 15.31 -5.67
N ALA A 63 49.87 16.24 -6.47
CA ALA A 63 50.05 16.06 -7.91
C ALA A 63 51.34 15.31 -8.29
N MET A 64 52.36 15.36 -7.43
CA MET A 64 53.69 14.78 -7.73
C MET A 64 53.92 13.46 -6.98
N ILE A 65 53.24 13.23 -5.88
CA ILE A 65 53.40 12.05 -5.02
C ILE A 65 52.09 11.30 -5.05
N HIS A 66 52.03 10.32 -5.94
CA HIS A 66 50.82 9.51 -6.12
C HIS A 66 51.17 8.01 -6.06
N LEU A 67 50.29 7.22 -5.52
CA LEU A 67 50.43 5.76 -5.40
C LEU A 67 50.82 5.09 -6.74
N SER A 68 50.29 5.57 -7.87
CA SER A 68 50.55 5.00 -9.19
C SER A 68 51.86 5.44 -9.87
N LYS A 69 52.37 6.64 -9.54
CA LYS A 69 53.50 7.24 -10.31
C LYS A 69 54.79 7.43 -9.54
N SER A 70 54.75 7.53 -8.22
CA SER A 70 55.90 7.87 -7.39
C SER A 70 55.92 7.09 -6.07
N ARG A 71 55.58 5.82 -6.15
CA ARG A 71 55.41 4.93 -5.01
C ARG A 71 56.63 4.90 -4.08
N GLN A 72 57.85 4.80 -4.65
CA GLN A 72 59.07 4.79 -3.87
C GLN A 72 59.34 6.13 -3.17
N LEU A 73 58.98 7.26 -3.79
CA LEU A 73 59.13 8.58 -3.17
C LEU A 73 58.13 8.74 -2.01
N LEU A 74 56.91 8.24 -2.17
CA LEU A 74 55.90 8.24 -1.12
C LEU A 74 56.36 7.38 0.07
N LEU A 75 56.86 6.17 -0.18
CA LEU A 75 57.42 5.26 0.83
C LEU A 75 58.55 5.96 1.62
N ASN A 76 59.50 6.57 0.92
CA ASN A 76 60.63 7.27 1.55
C ASN A 76 60.15 8.45 2.42
N LYS A 77 59.16 9.22 2.00
CA LYS A 77 58.60 10.32 2.80
C LYS A 77 57.85 9.80 4.04
N ARG A 78 57.04 8.77 3.88
CA ARG A 78 56.35 8.10 5.01
C ARG A 78 57.36 7.62 6.05
N ASN A 79 58.36 6.87 5.59
CA ASN A 79 59.35 6.28 6.49
C ASN A 79 60.22 7.38 7.15
N ARG A 80 60.50 8.50 6.45
CA ARG A 80 61.17 9.67 7.06
C ARG A 80 60.32 10.26 8.19
N LEU A 81 59.01 10.40 8.00
CA LEU A 81 58.09 10.88 9.06
C LEU A 81 58.07 9.92 10.25
N LEU A 82 57.94 8.62 10.01
CA LEU A 82 57.95 7.60 11.07
C LEU A 82 59.26 7.65 11.87
N LYS A 83 60.41 7.82 11.19
CA LYS A 83 61.71 7.99 11.87
C LYS A 83 61.75 9.24 12.76
N GLN A 84 61.11 10.34 12.32
CA GLN A 84 61.02 11.57 13.14
C GLN A 84 60.12 11.36 14.35
N LEU A 85 59.00 10.63 14.22
CA LEU A 85 58.11 10.30 15.33
C LEU A 85 58.82 9.42 16.38
N TYR A 86 59.58 8.43 15.94
CA TYR A 86 60.42 7.60 16.80
C TYR A 86 61.52 8.44 17.50
N ALA A 87 62.26 9.28 16.78
CA ALA A 87 63.29 10.13 17.36
C ALA A 87 62.74 11.11 18.40
N ARG A 88 61.46 11.51 18.28
CA ARG A 88 60.77 12.38 19.24
C ARG A 88 60.08 11.59 20.35
N LYS A 89 60.25 10.29 20.39
CA LYS A 89 59.61 9.37 21.41
C LYS A 89 58.09 9.41 21.40
N ILE A 90 57.48 9.71 20.26
CA ILE A 90 56.01 9.68 20.09
C ILE A 90 55.57 8.23 19.88
N ILE A 91 56.35 7.43 19.21
CA ILE A 91 56.19 5.99 19.03
C ILE A 91 57.41 5.25 19.61
N ASP A 92 57.24 4.03 20.07
CA ASP A 92 58.32 3.18 20.58
C ASP A 92 59.03 2.44 19.42
N ASN A 93 60.11 1.71 19.75
CA ASN A 93 60.91 1.01 18.72
C ASN A 93 60.09 -0.10 18.03
N SER A 94 59.29 -0.85 18.77
CA SER A 94 58.50 -1.93 18.19
C SER A 94 57.45 -1.44 17.22
N THR A 95 56.73 -0.37 17.59
CA THR A 95 55.78 0.33 16.72
C THR A 95 56.44 0.90 15.46
N TYR A 96 57.64 1.48 15.62
CA TYR A 96 58.41 2.02 14.48
C TYR A 96 58.80 0.91 13.49
N GLU A 97 59.36 -0.23 13.97
CA GLU A 97 59.76 -1.35 13.11
C GLU A 97 58.58 -1.95 12.39
N LEU A 98 57.46 -2.15 13.08
CA LEU A 98 56.20 -2.60 12.45
C LEU A 98 55.72 -1.65 11.38
N ALA A 99 55.64 -0.35 11.68
CA ALA A 99 55.16 0.67 10.74
C ALA A 99 56.04 0.84 9.49
N ILE A 100 57.34 0.69 9.58
CA ILE A 100 58.19 0.75 8.38
C ILE A 100 58.13 -0.51 7.52
N SER A 101 57.81 -1.68 8.13
CA SER A 101 57.65 -2.94 7.42
C SER A 101 56.34 -3.04 6.65
N GLU A 102 55.34 -2.26 7.04
CA GLU A 102 54.03 -2.23 6.40
C GLU A 102 54.10 -1.69 4.96
N PRO A 103 53.57 -2.40 3.95
CA PRO A 103 53.59 -1.99 2.57
C PRO A 103 52.66 -0.77 2.33
N LEU A 104 52.90 -0.06 1.22
CA LEU A 104 51.91 0.89 0.73
C LEU A 104 50.74 0.14 0.06
N PRO A 105 49.51 0.67 0.12
CA PRO A 105 48.36 0.07 -0.53
C PRO A 105 48.58 -0.04 -2.04
N ASP A 106 48.09 -1.12 -2.68
CA ASP A 106 48.31 -1.38 -4.09
C ASP A 106 47.37 -0.57 -4.98
N GLU A 107 46.06 -0.71 -4.79
CA GLU A 107 45.06 0.02 -5.55
C GLU A 107 44.07 0.72 -4.62
N PRO A 108 43.52 1.86 -5.05
CA PRO A 108 42.52 2.55 -4.28
C PRO A 108 41.23 1.73 -4.17
N HIS A 109 40.73 1.52 -2.96
CA HIS A 109 39.46 0.86 -2.70
C HIS A 109 38.28 1.68 -3.20
N PRO A 110 37.17 1.07 -3.66
CA PRO A 110 35.94 1.80 -3.89
C PRO A 110 35.43 2.37 -2.57
N LEU A 111 34.88 3.58 -2.60
CA LEU A 111 34.21 4.13 -1.43
C LEU A 111 32.97 3.31 -1.07
N PRO A 112 32.65 3.14 0.22
CA PRO A 112 31.42 2.49 0.62
C PRO A 112 30.19 3.12 -0.04
N GLN A 113 29.33 2.30 -0.59
CA GLN A 113 28.11 2.76 -1.28
C GLN A 113 26.84 2.32 -0.55
N THR A 114 26.86 2.38 0.78
CA THR A 114 25.70 2.09 1.60
C THR A 114 24.67 3.21 1.47
N ALA A 115 23.42 2.88 1.15
CA ALA A 115 22.29 3.81 1.00
C ALA A 115 22.58 5.04 0.10
N PRO A 116 23.09 4.89 -1.16
CA PRO A 116 23.59 6.00 -1.96
C PRO A 116 22.52 7.06 -2.26
N HIS A 117 21.26 6.68 -2.39
CA HIS A 117 20.13 7.62 -2.59
C HIS A 117 19.92 8.49 -1.33
N LEU A 118 20.03 7.89 -0.14
CA LEU A 118 19.94 8.64 1.12
C LEU A 118 21.10 9.63 1.27
N VAL A 119 22.32 9.21 0.92
CA VAL A 119 23.49 10.11 0.91
C VAL A 119 23.26 11.28 -0.04
N SER A 120 22.76 11.01 -1.25
CA SER A 120 22.44 12.06 -2.24
C SER A 120 21.35 13.01 -1.72
N ARG A 121 20.33 12.49 -1.05
CA ARG A 121 19.27 13.25 -0.40
C ARG A 121 19.83 14.17 0.70
N PHE A 122 20.62 13.64 1.62
CA PHE A 122 21.24 14.43 2.70
C PHE A 122 22.20 15.49 2.17
N TYR A 123 22.94 15.17 1.12
CA TYR A 123 23.83 16.16 0.49
C TYR A 123 23.04 17.36 -0.03
N GLN A 124 21.89 17.13 -0.66
CA GLN A 124 21.03 18.20 -1.17
C GLN A 124 20.30 18.97 -0.05
N GLU A 125 19.71 18.27 0.90
CA GLU A 125 18.88 18.86 1.96
C GLU A 125 19.73 19.57 3.03
N ARG A 126 20.96 19.10 3.29
CA ARG A 126 21.83 19.58 4.37
C ARG A 126 23.11 20.29 3.88
N ASN A 127 23.21 20.58 2.59
CA ASN A 127 24.38 21.25 2.01
C ASN A 127 25.73 20.60 2.38
N GLY A 128 25.79 19.27 2.40
CA GLY A 128 27.00 18.51 2.73
C GLY A 128 27.42 18.53 4.21
N LYS A 129 26.56 18.98 5.12
CA LYS A 129 26.84 18.92 6.57
C LYS A 129 26.94 17.47 7.05
N TYR A 130 27.80 17.22 8.02
CA TYR A 130 27.88 15.94 8.71
C TYR A 130 26.52 15.53 9.26
N SER A 131 26.16 14.28 9.07
CA SER A 131 24.84 13.77 9.43
C SER A 131 24.98 12.35 9.97
N ILE A 132 24.42 12.09 11.13
CA ILE A 132 24.34 10.76 11.71
C ILE A 132 22.93 10.23 11.44
N SER A 133 22.83 9.20 10.59
CA SER A 133 21.54 8.60 10.24
C SER A 133 21.07 7.59 11.30
N THR A 134 19.77 7.29 11.28
CA THR A 134 19.15 6.23 12.08
C THR A 134 19.28 4.85 11.45
N ILE A 135 19.93 4.75 10.29
CA ILE A 135 20.08 3.49 9.55
C ILE A 135 20.91 2.50 10.37
N ASP A 136 20.35 1.30 10.54
CA ASP A 136 21.10 0.16 11.07
C ASP A 136 21.95 -0.45 9.95
N ARG A 137 23.28 -0.45 10.12
CA ARG A 137 24.21 -0.94 9.09
C ARG A 137 23.97 -2.40 8.74
N GLY A 138 23.67 -3.24 9.71
CA GLY A 138 23.44 -4.68 9.49
C GLY A 138 22.17 -4.92 8.69
N ILE A 139 21.07 -4.29 9.10
CA ILE A 139 19.78 -4.37 8.40
C ILE A 139 19.90 -3.79 6.99
N GLN A 140 20.51 -2.61 6.84
CA GLN A 140 20.70 -1.97 5.53
C GLN A 140 21.45 -2.88 4.56
N THR A 141 22.57 -3.46 5.00
CA THR A 141 23.36 -4.36 4.15
C THR A 141 22.56 -5.59 3.70
N GLN A 142 21.79 -6.20 4.61
CA GLN A 142 20.94 -7.34 4.28
C GLN A 142 19.84 -6.96 3.27
N ILE A 143 19.23 -5.78 3.45
CA ILE A 143 18.18 -5.26 2.54
C ILE A 143 18.76 -4.94 1.17
N GLU A 144 19.93 -4.32 1.07
CA GLU A 144 20.59 -4.05 -0.22
C GLU A 144 20.94 -5.34 -0.96
N ASN A 145 21.46 -6.34 -0.26
CA ASN A 145 21.73 -7.65 -0.84
C ASN A 145 20.44 -8.34 -1.34
N ALA A 146 19.35 -8.24 -0.58
CA ALA A 146 18.05 -8.74 -1.01
C ALA A 146 17.54 -7.99 -2.25
N ALA A 147 17.63 -6.66 -2.23
CA ALA A 147 17.21 -5.81 -3.35
C ALA A 147 17.99 -6.12 -4.64
N GLU A 148 19.30 -6.39 -4.53
CA GLU A 148 20.12 -6.77 -5.67
C GLU A 148 19.72 -8.15 -6.24
N ARG A 149 19.49 -9.16 -5.38
CA ARG A 149 19.00 -10.47 -5.83
C ARG A 149 17.69 -10.34 -6.61
N TRP A 150 16.70 -9.64 -6.04
CA TRP A 150 15.41 -9.41 -6.68
C TRP A 150 15.52 -8.58 -7.97
N SER A 151 16.38 -7.57 -7.99
CA SER A 151 16.66 -6.79 -9.20
C SER A 151 17.17 -7.66 -10.34
N ASN A 152 18.08 -8.59 -10.04
CA ASN A 152 18.60 -9.53 -11.04
C ASN A 152 17.50 -10.47 -11.59
N GLU A 153 16.56 -10.89 -10.74
CA GLU A 153 15.40 -11.67 -11.17
C GLU A 153 14.45 -10.84 -12.04
N PHE A 154 14.11 -9.64 -11.60
CA PHE A 154 13.17 -8.76 -12.31
C PHE A 154 13.70 -8.24 -13.64
N ASN A 155 15.02 -8.07 -13.77
CA ASN A 155 15.66 -7.66 -15.02
C ASN A 155 15.37 -8.63 -16.19
N ARG A 156 15.09 -9.91 -15.92
CA ARG A 156 14.68 -10.90 -16.92
C ARG A 156 13.33 -10.56 -17.57
N SER A 157 12.51 -9.78 -16.88
CA SER A 157 11.20 -9.32 -17.33
C SER A 157 11.16 -7.82 -17.66
N ASP A 158 12.33 -7.19 -17.88
CA ASP A 158 12.47 -5.74 -18.12
C ASP A 158 11.88 -4.85 -16.99
N ILE A 159 11.81 -5.34 -15.78
CA ILE A 159 11.48 -4.56 -14.58
C ILE A 159 12.81 -4.17 -13.92
N ARG A 160 13.09 -2.88 -13.81
CA ARG A 160 14.45 -2.37 -13.59
C ARG A 160 14.67 -1.65 -12.27
N ASN A 161 13.60 -1.28 -11.59
CA ASN A 161 13.69 -0.45 -10.40
C ASN A 161 12.92 -1.10 -9.24
N LEU A 162 13.51 -1.00 -8.05
CA LEU A 162 12.99 -1.53 -6.79
C LEU A 162 13.39 -0.57 -5.67
N ALA A 163 12.44 -0.22 -4.80
CA ALA A 163 12.69 0.57 -3.61
C ALA A 163 12.14 -0.14 -2.36
N ILE A 164 12.87 -0.04 -1.26
CA ILE A 164 12.51 -0.66 0.03
C ILE A 164 12.74 0.37 1.14
N LEU A 165 11.74 0.54 2.00
CA LEU A 165 11.81 1.38 3.20
C LEU A 165 11.42 0.55 4.41
N VAL A 166 12.25 0.57 5.46
CA VAL A 166 11.99 -0.13 6.73
C VAL A 166 11.98 0.87 7.88
N ILE A 167 10.87 0.93 8.60
CA ILE A 167 10.67 1.80 9.77
C ILE A 167 10.52 0.92 11.01
N ASP A 168 11.33 1.13 12.06
CA ASP A 168 11.02 0.62 13.41
C ASP A 168 9.95 1.52 14.03
N ILE A 169 8.73 0.97 14.17
CA ILE A 169 7.57 1.73 14.66
C ILE A 169 7.61 2.04 16.16
N ARG A 170 8.46 1.37 16.93
CA ARG A 170 8.63 1.62 18.37
C ARG A 170 9.51 2.84 18.60
N THR A 171 10.66 2.91 17.92
CA THR A 171 11.59 4.03 17.99
C THR A 171 11.20 5.18 17.08
N ASN A 172 10.31 4.93 16.12
CA ASN A 172 9.93 5.85 15.07
C ASN A 172 11.10 6.28 14.17
N GLN A 173 11.99 5.34 13.86
CA GLN A 173 13.20 5.57 13.11
C GLN A 173 13.23 4.73 11.84
N VAL A 174 13.76 5.28 10.76
CA VAL A 174 14.08 4.52 9.56
C VAL A 174 15.34 3.71 9.83
N VAL A 175 15.26 2.39 9.71
CA VAL A 175 16.39 1.47 9.95
C VAL A 175 16.99 0.94 8.64
N ALA A 176 16.26 1.02 7.51
CA ALA A 176 16.83 0.76 6.18
C ALA A 176 16.16 1.61 5.11
N TYR A 177 16.97 2.07 4.15
CA TYR A 177 16.58 2.96 3.06
C TYR A 177 17.26 2.53 1.75
N CYS A 178 16.55 1.77 0.93
CA CYS A 178 16.98 1.42 -0.42
C CYS A 178 16.13 2.22 -1.42
N GLY A 179 16.62 3.41 -1.85
CA GLY A 179 15.86 4.31 -2.72
C GLY A 179 15.67 3.77 -4.14
N ASN A 180 16.58 2.95 -4.59
CA ASN A 180 16.55 2.20 -5.85
C ASN A 180 17.72 1.21 -5.87
N VAL A 181 17.78 0.37 -6.90
CA VAL A 181 18.87 -0.60 -7.13
C VAL A 181 19.86 -0.09 -8.17
N ASN A 182 21.08 -0.68 -8.19
CA ASN A 182 22.12 -0.42 -9.21
C ASN A 182 22.43 1.07 -9.43
N PHE A 183 22.67 1.83 -8.36
CA PHE A 183 22.87 3.28 -8.37
C PHE A 183 23.91 3.76 -9.41
N GLU A 184 25.00 3.03 -9.61
CA GLU A 184 26.07 3.38 -10.55
C GLU A 184 25.65 3.28 -12.01
N ARG A 185 24.65 2.48 -12.33
CA ARG A 185 24.14 2.33 -13.70
C ARG A 185 23.25 3.52 -14.05
N LYS A 186 23.76 4.48 -14.82
CA LYS A 186 22.98 5.63 -15.31
C LYS A 186 21.80 5.25 -16.21
N GLN A 187 21.85 4.06 -16.79
CA GLN A 187 20.75 3.49 -17.56
C GLN A 187 19.58 3.12 -16.63
N ALA A 188 18.35 3.13 -17.13
CA ALA A 188 17.13 2.76 -16.43
C ALA A 188 16.75 3.66 -15.22
N SER A 189 17.23 4.91 -15.17
CA SER A 189 16.89 5.88 -14.11
C SER A 189 17.17 5.39 -12.68
N ASN A 190 18.24 4.61 -12.49
CA ASN A 190 18.59 4.00 -11.21
C ASN A 190 19.02 5.03 -10.15
N GLN A 191 19.34 6.27 -10.57
CA GLN A 191 19.66 7.37 -9.65
C GLN A 191 18.43 8.08 -9.08
N VAL A 192 17.22 7.75 -9.58
CA VAL A 192 15.98 8.28 -9.03
C VAL A 192 15.72 7.65 -7.66
N ASP A 193 15.56 8.47 -6.64
CA ASP A 193 15.08 8.05 -5.34
C ASP A 193 13.56 7.80 -5.40
N VAL A 194 13.18 6.54 -5.58
CA VAL A 194 11.78 6.15 -5.72
C VAL A 194 11.02 6.23 -4.40
N ILE A 195 11.72 6.19 -3.25
CA ILE A 195 11.06 6.38 -1.95
C ILE A 195 10.38 7.75 -1.88
N GLN A 196 10.97 8.77 -2.53
CA GLN A 196 10.43 10.14 -2.57
C GLN A 196 9.62 10.45 -3.82
N ALA A 197 9.68 9.61 -4.85
CA ALA A 197 8.98 9.86 -6.10
C ALA A 197 7.47 9.51 -5.98
N PRO A 198 6.56 10.44 -6.34
CA PRO A 198 5.13 10.13 -6.40
C PRO A 198 4.84 9.06 -7.45
N ARG A 199 4.07 8.04 -7.07
CA ARG A 199 3.66 6.91 -7.91
C ARG A 199 2.19 6.60 -7.70
N SER A 200 1.52 6.09 -8.75
CA SER A 200 0.11 5.71 -8.64
C SER A 200 -0.08 4.65 -7.55
N THR A 201 -1.00 4.94 -6.63
CA THR A 201 -1.22 4.16 -5.41
C THR A 201 -1.87 2.79 -5.66
N GLY A 202 -2.54 2.61 -6.80
CA GLY A 202 -3.36 1.41 -6.99
C GLY A 202 -4.33 1.22 -5.82
N SER A 203 -4.34 0.01 -5.25
CA SER A 203 -5.22 -0.38 -4.14
C SER A 203 -4.64 -0.16 -2.74
N ILE A 204 -3.46 0.47 -2.61
CA ILE A 204 -2.78 0.60 -1.31
C ILE A 204 -3.53 1.50 -0.32
N LEU A 205 -4.46 2.33 -0.79
CA LEU A 205 -5.27 3.23 0.04
C LEU A 205 -6.54 2.58 0.63
N LYS A 206 -6.95 1.41 0.17
CA LYS A 206 -8.19 0.74 0.62
C LYS A 206 -8.26 0.49 2.14
N PRO A 207 -7.18 0.08 2.83
CA PRO A 207 -7.21 -0.09 4.27
C PRO A 207 -7.54 1.19 5.05
N PHE A 208 -7.14 2.35 4.55
CA PHE A 208 -7.43 3.63 5.19
C PHE A 208 -8.92 4.00 5.08
N LEU A 209 -9.57 3.66 3.95
CA LEU A 209 -11.01 3.84 3.81
C LEU A 209 -11.78 2.89 4.74
N TYR A 210 -11.42 1.62 4.76
CA TYR A 210 -12.01 0.62 5.65
C TYR A 210 -11.87 1.04 7.12
N TYR A 211 -10.65 1.45 7.53
CA TYR A 211 -10.38 2.00 8.85
C TYR A 211 -11.31 3.17 9.19
N ALA A 212 -11.40 4.16 8.30
CA ALA A 212 -12.18 5.38 8.53
C ALA A 212 -13.68 5.09 8.70
N MET A 213 -14.22 4.16 7.92
CA MET A 213 -15.61 3.74 8.03
C MET A 213 -15.88 2.96 9.30
N LEU A 214 -14.98 2.07 9.74
CA LEU A 214 -15.08 1.39 11.04
C LEU A 214 -15.05 2.39 12.19
N GLN A 215 -14.12 3.34 12.15
CA GLN A 215 -13.91 4.34 13.20
C GLN A 215 -15.15 5.21 13.42
N GLU A 216 -15.86 5.56 12.34
CA GLU A 216 -17.08 6.36 12.43
C GLU A 216 -18.35 5.55 12.72
N GLY A 217 -18.24 4.23 12.62
CA GLY A 217 -19.39 3.35 12.80
C GLY A 217 -20.35 3.38 11.60
N SER A 218 -19.84 3.59 10.40
CA SER A 218 -20.60 3.46 9.15
C SER A 218 -20.44 2.07 8.50
N LEU A 219 -19.62 1.21 9.10
CA LEU A 219 -19.33 -0.14 8.65
C LEU A 219 -19.02 -1.04 9.85
N LEU A 220 -19.41 -2.31 9.78
CA LEU A 220 -18.92 -3.38 10.65
C LEU A 220 -17.98 -4.32 9.84
N PRO A 221 -17.07 -5.05 10.50
CA PRO A 221 -16.09 -5.87 9.79
C PRO A 221 -16.68 -6.88 8.81
N HIS A 222 -17.84 -7.47 9.15
CA HIS A 222 -18.49 -8.51 8.35
C HIS A 222 -19.72 -8.02 7.59
N THR A 223 -20.00 -6.71 7.58
CA THR A 223 -21.10 -6.15 6.79
C THR A 223 -20.97 -6.56 5.33
N LEU A 224 -22.02 -7.13 4.75
CA LEU A 224 -22.07 -7.45 3.33
C LEU A 224 -22.02 -6.17 2.48
N LEU A 225 -21.11 -6.15 1.55
CA LEU A 225 -20.94 -5.11 0.55
C LEU A 225 -21.29 -5.66 -0.84
N PRO A 226 -21.88 -4.85 -1.74
CA PRO A 226 -22.18 -5.29 -3.10
C PRO A 226 -20.89 -5.54 -3.89
N ASP A 227 -20.86 -6.67 -4.56
CA ASP A 227 -19.85 -7.02 -5.57
C ASP A 227 -20.53 -7.41 -6.87
N ILE A 228 -21.07 -6.41 -7.55
CA ILE A 228 -21.88 -6.52 -8.77
C ILE A 228 -21.38 -5.51 -9.80
N PRO A 229 -21.62 -5.71 -11.10
CA PRO A 229 -21.32 -4.69 -12.10
C PRO A 229 -22.01 -3.36 -11.75
N VAL A 230 -21.25 -2.26 -11.81
CA VAL A 230 -21.76 -0.92 -11.54
C VAL A 230 -21.34 0.05 -12.65
N ASN A 231 -22.22 1.00 -12.95
CA ASN A 231 -21.91 2.14 -13.78
C ASN A 231 -22.31 3.42 -13.01
N ILE A 232 -21.32 4.21 -12.61
CA ILE A 232 -21.53 5.42 -11.84
C ILE A 232 -21.13 6.62 -12.71
N ASN A 233 -22.11 7.23 -13.39
CA ASN A 233 -21.89 8.35 -14.30
C ASN A 233 -20.82 8.09 -15.39
N GLY A 234 -20.83 6.90 -15.97
CA GLY A 234 -19.86 6.47 -16.99
C GLY A 234 -18.57 5.84 -16.42
N PHE A 235 -18.36 5.87 -15.11
CA PHE A 235 -17.29 5.14 -14.47
C PHE A 235 -17.71 3.69 -14.19
N THR A 236 -17.08 2.75 -14.87
CA THR A 236 -17.38 1.29 -14.82
C THR A 236 -16.18 0.52 -14.24
N PRO A 237 -15.97 0.56 -12.92
CA PRO A 237 -14.88 -0.20 -12.31
C PRO A 237 -15.13 -1.71 -12.45
N GLN A 238 -14.04 -2.47 -12.58
CA GLN A 238 -14.07 -3.93 -12.65
C GLN A 238 -13.13 -4.52 -11.59
N ASN A 239 -13.48 -5.71 -11.09
CA ASN A 239 -12.55 -6.49 -10.28
C ASN A 239 -11.39 -7.00 -11.16
N PHE A 240 -10.25 -7.26 -10.54
CA PHE A 240 -9.07 -7.77 -11.26
C PHE A 240 -9.34 -9.14 -11.93
N SER A 241 -10.16 -9.98 -11.28
CA SER A 241 -10.62 -11.28 -11.79
C SER A 241 -11.66 -11.19 -12.92
N LEU A 242 -12.24 -10.01 -13.15
CA LEU A 242 -13.41 -9.79 -14.02
C LEU A 242 -14.66 -10.58 -13.58
N GLN A 243 -14.70 -11.09 -12.36
CA GLN A 243 -15.79 -11.84 -11.78
C GLN A 243 -16.47 -11.02 -10.68
N PHE A 244 -17.73 -11.37 -10.38
CA PHE A 244 -18.56 -10.74 -9.37
C PHE A 244 -19.21 -11.81 -8.50
N GLU A 245 -19.33 -11.54 -7.21
CA GLU A 245 -19.86 -12.51 -6.22
C GLU A 245 -21.18 -12.07 -5.59
N GLY A 246 -21.77 -10.99 -6.09
CA GLY A 246 -23.03 -10.45 -5.59
C GLY A 246 -22.87 -9.67 -4.30
N ALA A 247 -22.43 -10.33 -3.23
CA ALA A 247 -22.19 -9.71 -1.93
C ALA A 247 -21.00 -10.38 -1.22
N VAL A 248 -20.15 -9.57 -0.58
CA VAL A 248 -18.94 -10.04 0.09
C VAL A 248 -18.79 -9.32 1.44
N PRO A 249 -18.38 -10.00 2.52
CA PRO A 249 -18.07 -9.34 3.79
C PRO A 249 -16.97 -8.28 3.63
N ALA A 250 -17.11 -7.13 4.28
CA ALA A 250 -16.22 -6.00 4.12
C ALA A 250 -14.74 -6.32 4.41
N SER A 251 -14.46 -7.12 5.45
CA SER A 251 -13.10 -7.59 5.78
C SER A 251 -12.52 -8.47 4.67
N GLU A 252 -13.32 -9.35 4.09
CA GLU A 252 -12.91 -10.21 2.98
C GLU A 252 -12.70 -9.40 1.69
N ALA A 253 -13.58 -8.46 1.39
CA ALA A 253 -13.44 -7.53 0.27
C ALA A 253 -12.12 -6.74 0.35
N LEU A 254 -11.72 -6.33 1.57
CA LEU A 254 -10.43 -5.69 1.82
C LEU A 254 -9.26 -6.66 1.61
N ALA A 255 -9.32 -7.85 2.20
CA ALA A 255 -8.26 -8.86 2.11
C ALA A 255 -8.00 -9.26 0.65
N ARG A 256 -9.05 -9.49 -0.12
CA ARG A 256 -9.00 -9.84 -1.55
C ARG A 256 -8.81 -8.61 -2.45
N SER A 257 -8.81 -7.42 -1.88
CA SER A 257 -8.61 -6.17 -2.62
C SER A 257 -9.64 -5.91 -3.72
N LEU A 258 -10.90 -6.33 -3.53
CA LEU A 258 -11.96 -6.14 -4.52
C LEU A 258 -12.17 -4.65 -4.83
N ASN A 259 -12.41 -4.35 -6.10
CA ASN A 259 -12.54 -2.97 -6.56
C ASN A 259 -13.96 -2.43 -6.35
N ILE A 260 -14.97 -3.23 -6.67
CA ILE A 260 -16.38 -2.79 -6.59
C ILE A 260 -16.78 -2.44 -5.15
N PRO A 261 -16.55 -3.33 -4.15
CA PRO A 261 -16.84 -2.98 -2.76
C PRO A 261 -16.09 -1.74 -2.28
N ALA A 262 -14.82 -1.56 -2.71
CA ALA A 262 -14.04 -0.38 -2.33
C ALA A 262 -14.61 0.91 -2.93
N VAL A 263 -15.05 0.90 -4.19
CA VAL A 263 -15.70 2.05 -4.84
C VAL A 263 -17.04 2.37 -4.16
N THR A 264 -17.83 1.35 -3.85
CA THR A 264 -19.10 1.52 -3.12
C THR A 264 -18.88 2.09 -1.71
N MET A 265 -17.87 1.60 -1.00
CA MET A 265 -17.46 2.19 0.29
C MET A 265 -17.10 3.67 0.14
N LEU A 266 -16.27 4.02 -0.86
CA LEU A 266 -15.87 5.41 -1.08
C LEU A 266 -17.06 6.30 -1.47
N GLN A 267 -17.99 5.80 -2.28
CA GLN A 267 -19.20 6.51 -2.64
C GLN A 267 -20.06 6.82 -1.41
N ARG A 268 -20.23 5.85 -0.50
CA ARG A 268 -20.98 6.01 0.75
C ARG A 268 -20.28 6.91 1.75
N TYR A 269 -18.96 6.78 1.89
CA TYR A 269 -18.16 7.58 2.80
C TYR A 269 -18.01 9.04 2.34
N GLY A 270 -17.94 9.26 1.03
CA GLY A 270 -17.76 10.54 0.38
C GLY A 270 -16.30 10.85 0.03
N VAL A 271 -16.07 11.11 -1.26
CA VAL A 271 -14.72 11.43 -1.79
C VAL A 271 -14.07 12.62 -1.09
N PRO A 272 -14.76 13.78 -0.83
CA PRO A 272 -14.15 14.91 -0.14
C PRO A 272 -13.67 14.57 1.28
N LYS A 273 -14.45 13.77 1.99
CA LYS A 273 -14.15 13.37 3.36
C LYS A 273 -12.93 12.45 3.41
N PHE A 274 -12.89 11.45 2.52
CA PHE A 274 -11.74 10.56 2.41
C PHE A 274 -10.48 11.29 1.95
N HIS A 275 -10.59 12.20 1.01
CA HIS A 275 -9.49 13.06 0.57
C HIS A 275 -8.90 13.87 1.74
N THR A 276 -9.76 14.47 2.57
CA THR A 276 -9.31 15.20 3.77
C THR A 276 -8.60 14.27 4.75
N PHE A 277 -9.15 13.07 5.00
CA PHE A 277 -8.55 12.08 5.86
C PHE A 277 -7.16 11.64 5.36
N LEU A 278 -6.99 11.37 4.07
CA LEU A 278 -5.69 10.99 3.49
C LEU A 278 -4.62 12.09 3.71
N ARG A 279 -4.99 13.35 3.60
CA ARG A 279 -4.08 14.47 3.90
C ARG A 279 -3.73 14.57 5.38
N GLN A 280 -4.68 14.30 6.26
CA GLN A 280 -4.46 14.29 7.72
C GLN A 280 -3.48 13.21 8.15
N ILE A 281 -3.49 12.04 7.51
CA ILE A 281 -2.55 10.96 7.77
C ILE A 281 -1.21 11.11 7.05
N GLY A 282 -0.94 12.27 6.42
CA GLY A 282 0.37 12.61 5.89
C GLY A 282 0.62 12.31 4.41
N LEU A 283 -0.40 11.96 3.62
CA LEU A 283 -0.23 11.77 2.17
C LEU A 283 -0.16 13.13 1.46
N LYS A 284 1.03 13.73 1.45
CA LYS A 284 1.28 15.12 1.04
C LYS A 284 1.05 15.37 -0.46
N THR A 285 1.24 14.34 -1.28
CA THR A 285 1.10 14.42 -2.75
C THR A 285 -0.35 14.46 -3.22
N ILE A 286 -1.32 14.08 -2.38
CA ILE A 286 -2.75 14.18 -2.67
C ILE A 286 -3.23 15.62 -2.40
N ASN A 287 -2.79 16.54 -3.25
CA ASN A 287 -2.95 18.00 -3.04
C ASN A 287 -3.94 18.67 -3.99
N ARG A 288 -4.44 17.99 -5.01
CA ARG A 288 -5.47 18.51 -5.92
C ARG A 288 -6.84 18.42 -5.27
N PRO A 289 -7.84 19.20 -5.72
CA PRO A 289 -9.20 19.11 -5.18
C PRO A 289 -9.79 17.70 -5.28
N ALA A 290 -10.63 17.32 -4.32
CA ALA A 290 -11.26 16.00 -4.27
C ALA A 290 -12.02 15.64 -5.55
N SER A 291 -12.65 16.62 -6.20
CA SER A 291 -13.36 16.46 -7.48
C SER A 291 -12.45 16.02 -8.63
N HIS A 292 -11.15 16.34 -8.57
CA HIS A 292 -10.17 15.90 -9.56
C HIS A 292 -9.98 14.39 -9.55
N TYR A 293 -9.99 13.79 -8.36
CA TYR A 293 -9.76 12.36 -8.18
C TYR A 293 -11.03 11.53 -8.37
N GLY A 294 -12.18 12.05 -7.92
CA GLY A 294 -13.44 11.33 -7.95
C GLY A 294 -13.32 9.94 -7.28
N LEU A 295 -14.10 8.98 -7.75
CA LEU A 295 -14.09 7.60 -7.24
C LEU A 295 -12.82 6.82 -7.63
N SER A 296 -12.06 7.29 -8.63
CA SER A 296 -10.79 6.67 -9.01
C SER A 296 -9.72 6.79 -7.91
N LEU A 297 -9.90 7.70 -6.94
CA LEU A 297 -9.01 7.89 -5.79
C LEU A 297 -8.66 6.57 -5.08
N ILE A 298 -9.63 5.66 -4.94
CA ILE A 298 -9.44 4.39 -4.24
C ILE A 298 -8.83 3.27 -5.10
N LEU A 299 -8.71 3.50 -6.42
CA LEU A 299 -8.21 2.54 -7.40
C LEU A 299 -6.88 2.96 -8.05
N GLY A 300 -6.24 4.02 -7.53
CA GLY A 300 -4.96 4.50 -8.05
C GLY A 300 -5.04 5.76 -8.89
N GLY A 301 -6.17 6.50 -8.85
CA GLY A 301 -6.30 7.83 -9.44
C GLY A 301 -5.48 8.91 -8.73
N ALA A 302 -4.85 8.58 -7.61
CA ALA A 302 -3.92 9.45 -6.90
C ALA A 302 -2.51 8.87 -6.89
N GLU A 303 -1.53 9.76 -6.70
CA GLU A 303 -0.13 9.39 -6.53
C GLU A 303 0.31 9.64 -5.08
N ALA A 304 1.14 8.76 -4.54
CA ALA A 304 1.78 8.92 -3.24
C ALA A 304 3.25 8.47 -3.30
N THR A 305 4.04 8.94 -2.34
CA THR A 305 5.42 8.47 -2.17
C THR A 305 5.46 7.19 -1.33
N LEU A 306 6.46 6.35 -1.53
CA LEU A 306 6.67 5.18 -0.67
C LEU A 306 6.92 5.62 0.78
N TRP A 307 7.56 6.76 0.97
CA TRP A 307 7.73 7.41 2.26
C TRP A 307 6.41 7.67 2.97
N ASP A 308 5.51 8.47 2.35
CA ASP A 308 4.24 8.86 2.97
C ASP A 308 3.34 7.65 3.26
N VAL A 309 3.27 6.72 2.31
CA VAL A 309 2.46 5.50 2.47
C VAL A 309 2.98 4.64 3.63
N THR A 310 4.28 4.35 3.68
CA THR A 310 4.86 3.51 4.74
C THR A 310 4.71 4.16 6.13
N ASN A 311 4.89 5.49 6.21
CA ASN A 311 4.63 6.25 7.44
C ASN A 311 3.17 6.15 7.89
N ALA A 312 2.20 6.28 6.97
CA ALA A 312 0.77 6.18 7.33
C ALA A 312 0.42 4.79 7.91
N TYR A 313 1.00 3.72 7.37
CA TYR A 313 0.85 2.38 7.94
C TYR A 313 1.59 2.25 9.30
N ALA A 314 2.77 2.87 9.44
CA ALA A 314 3.48 2.92 10.72
C ALA A 314 2.66 3.66 11.79
N TYR A 315 1.99 4.78 11.45
CA TYR A 315 1.11 5.49 12.38
C TYR A 315 -0.03 4.61 12.89
N MET A 316 -0.67 3.85 11.99
CA MET A 316 -1.70 2.89 12.39
C MET A 316 -1.12 1.83 13.35
N GLY A 317 0.10 1.32 13.13
CA GLY A 317 0.81 0.42 14.04
C GLY A 317 1.14 1.07 15.39
N ARG A 318 1.60 2.33 15.39
CA ARG A 318 1.91 3.09 16.60
C ARG A 318 0.67 3.34 17.46
N SER A 319 -0.50 3.54 16.86
CA SER A 319 -1.75 3.67 17.60
C SER A 319 -2.08 2.42 18.43
N LEU A 320 -1.73 1.22 17.94
CA LEU A 320 -1.89 -0.04 18.68
C LEU A 320 -0.89 -0.19 19.84
N LEU A 321 0.25 0.45 19.73
CA LEU A 321 1.28 0.49 20.76
C LEU A 321 1.11 1.68 21.73
N GLN A 322 0.08 2.51 21.52
CA GLN A 322 -0.17 3.75 22.27
C GLN A 322 1.03 4.71 22.23
N LEU A 323 1.69 4.78 21.09
CA LEU A 323 2.83 5.66 20.82
C LEU A 323 2.39 6.87 19.99
N PRO A 324 3.09 8.04 20.12
CA PRO A 324 2.79 9.23 19.33
C PRO A 324 2.85 8.95 17.82
N GLN A 325 1.89 9.48 17.06
CA GLN A 325 1.78 9.30 15.61
C GLN A 325 2.48 10.47 14.91
N THR A 326 3.80 10.45 14.89
CA THR A 326 4.64 11.46 14.25
C THR A 326 5.39 10.87 13.06
N GLU A 327 5.82 11.70 12.11
CA GLU A 327 6.67 11.29 11.00
C GLU A 327 7.96 10.64 11.52
N CYS A 328 8.42 9.57 10.88
CA CYS A 328 9.62 8.88 11.31
C CYS A 328 10.89 9.71 11.09
N SER A 329 11.91 9.51 11.93
CA SER A 329 13.20 10.17 11.81
C SER A 329 14.18 9.38 10.93
N LEU A 330 14.97 10.11 10.15
CA LEU A 330 16.15 9.61 9.41
C LEU A 330 17.46 9.99 10.10
N LEU A 331 17.43 10.94 11.02
CA LEU A 331 18.60 11.49 11.70
C LEU A 331 18.55 11.24 13.18
N LEU A 332 19.68 10.89 13.77
CA LEU A 332 19.89 11.00 15.21
C LEU A 332 20.08 12.47 15.56
N ALA A 333 19.60 12.89 16.74
CA ALA A 333 19.82 14.24 17.23
C ALA A 333 21.33 14.54 17.29
N ASP A 334 21.75 15.69 16.75
CA ASP A 334 23.15 16.07 16.70
C ASP A 334 23.77 16.04 18.09
N ALA A 335 24.89 15.34 18.21
CA ALA A 335 25.70 15.28 19.44
C ALA A 335 26.36 16.64 19.78
N GLU A 336 26.33 17.60 18.88
CA GLU A 336 26.77 18.98 19.13
C GLU A 336 25.56 19.81 19.57
N GLY A 337 25.48 20.12 20.86
CA GLY A 337 24.44 20.91 21.53
C GLY A 337 24.12 22.31 20.99
N SER A 338 24.12 22.51 19.69
CA SER A 338 23.50 23.62 19.00
C SER A 338 22.00 23.37 18.96
N GLY A 339 21.25 23.96 19.88
CA GLY A 339 19.82 23.85 20.22
C GLY A 339 18.78 23.93 19.10
N GLU A 340 19.10 23.48 17.94
CA GLU A 340 18.20 23.23 16.81
C GLU A 340 18.31 21.75 16.44
N SER A 341 17.72 20.88 17.27
CA SER A 341 17.18 19.64 16.72
C SER A 341 16.03 20.05 15.79
N GLU A 342 16.38 20.46 14.59
CA GLU A 342 15.49 20.29 13.45
C GLU A 342 15.30 18.77 13.26
N VAL A 343 14.54 18.21 14.19
CA VAL A 343 13.82 17.00 13.97
C VAL A 343 13.10 17.24 12.63
N PHE A 344 13.42 16.47 11.59
CA PHE A 344 12.55 16.34 10.42
C PHE A 344 11.20 15.71 10.82
N ALA A 345 10.79 15.87 12.05
CA ALA A 345 9.51 15.66 12.63
C ALA A 345 8.85 17.03 12.87
N SER A 346 8.72 17.85 11.84
CA SER A 346 7.83 19.02 11.88
C SER A 346 6.36 18.62 11.70
N GLY A 347 6.03 17.36 11.88
CA GLY A 347 4.66 16.87 11.91
C GLY A 347 4.08 17.06 13.31
N LYS A 348 3.07 17.94 13.46
CA LYS A 348 2.14 17.86 14.59
C LYS A 348 1.73 16.39 14.73
N SER A 349 1.77 15.84 15.95
CA SER A 349 1.19 14.53 16.23
C SER A 349 -0.22 14.50 15.64
N THR A 350 -0.49 13.57 14.76
CA THR A 350 -1.79 13.56 14.07
C THR A 350 -2.81 12.76 14.84
N ASP A 351 -2.49 12.08 15.93
CA ASP A 351 -3.35 11.17 16.74
C ASP A 351 -4.66 10.74 16.01
N THR A 352 -4.54 10.60 14.70
CA THR A 352 -5.66 10.38 13.77
C THR A 352 -6.14 8.94 13.85
N PHE A 353 -5.20 8.01 14.08
CA PHE A 353 -5.53 6.61 14.18
C PHE A 353 -5.83 6.22 15.64
N GLN A 354 -6.96 5.52 15.82
CA GLN A 354 -7.36 4.93 17.09
C GLN A 354 -7.15 3.42 17.06
N SER A 355 -6.73 2.87 18.18
CA SER A 355 -6.27 1.47 18.28
C SER A 355 -7.34 0.44 17.92
N GLY A 356 -8.61 0.69 18.24
CA GLY A 356 -9.69 -0.26 17.97
C GLY A 356 -9.91 -0.52 16.47
N ALA A 357 -10.09 0.54 15.68
CA ALA A 357 -10.28 0.43 14.23
C ALA A 357 -8.98 -0.03 13.54
N ALA A 358 -7.81 0.40 14.03
CA ALA A 358 -6.52 -0.05 13.53
C ALA A 358 -6.36 -1.57 13.73
N TRP A 359 -6.73 -2.08 14.90
CA TRP A 359 -6.67 -3.52 15.19
C TRP A 359 -7.59 -4.34 14.27
N GLN A 360 -8.86 -3.90 14.08
CA GLN A 360 -9.78 -4.57 13.15
C GLN A 360 -9.28 -4.52 11.71
N THR A 361 -8.70 -3.40 11.29
CA THR A 361 -8.12 -3.25 9.95
C THR A 361 -6.93 -4.19 9.75
N PHE A 362 -5.99 -4.23 10.69
CA PHE A 362 -4.84 -5.12 10.58
C PHE A 362 -5.22 -6.60 10.65
N ASN A 363 -6.21 -6.97 11.46
CA ASN A 363 -6.72 -8.35 11.44
C ASN A 363 -7.29 -8.74 10.07
N ALA A 364 -8.07 -7.87 9.43
CA ALA A 364 -8.53 -8.13 8.07
C ALA A 364 -7.35 -8.27 7.07
N LEU A 365 -6.27 -7.52 7.27
CA LEU A 365 -5.08 -7.58 6.42
C LEU A 365 -4.19 -8.80 6.69
N THR A 366 -4.34 -9.51 7.81
CA THR A 366 -3.65 -10.80 8.01
C THR A 366 -4.27 -11.92 7.20
N GLU A 367 -5.52 -11.75 6.73
CA GLU A 367 -6.23 -12.73 5.90
C GLU A 367 -5.85 -12.66 4.41
N VAL A 368 -5.03 -11.70 4.01
CA VAL A 368 -4.51 -11.60 2.63
C VAL A 368 -3.63 -12.82 2.33
N ASN A 369 -3.93 -13.53 1.25
CA ASN A 369 -3.14 -14.68 0.83
C ASN A 369 -1.68 -14.29 0.56
N ARG A 370 -0.75 -14.99 1.19
CA ARG A 370 0.69 -14.80 0.97
C ARG A 370 1.14 -15.40 -0.35
N PRO A 371 2.12 -14.81 -1.03
CA PRO A 371 2.74 -15.44 -2.18
C PRO A 371 3.33 -16.80 -1.78
N GLU A 372 3.12 -17.83 -2.63
CA GLU A 372 3.71 -19.16 -2.49
C GLU A 372 3.31 -19.99 -1.25
N GLU A 373 2.52 -19.44 -0.32
CA GLU A 373 2.14 -20.10 0.93
C GLU A 373 0.63 -20.26 1.04
N ILE A 374 0.14 -21.49 0.87
CA ILE A 374 -1.30 -21.81 0.91
C ILE A 374 -1.84 -21.82 2.34
N ASP A 375 -1.04 -22.22 3.33
CA ASP A 375 -1.48 -22.35 4.73
C ASP A 375 -0.41 -21.93 5.75
N TRP A 376 -0.02 -20.65 5.68
CA TRP A 376 0.97 -20.10 6.61
C TRP A 376 0.54 -20.17 8.09
N LYS A 377 -0.78 -20.20 8.38
CA LYS A 377 -1.31 -20.26 9.74
C LYS A 377 -1.00 -21.58 10.44
N SER A 378 -0.81 -22.64 9.69
CA SER A 378 -0.42 -23.96 10.23
C SER A 378 1.08 -24.11 10.44
N ILE A 379 1.90 -23.14 10.00
CA ILE A 379 3.36 -23.18 10.12
C ILE A 379 3.79 -22.40 11.37
N PRO A 380 4.25 -23.07 12.46
CA PRO A 380 4.53 -22.42 13.74
C PRO A 380 5.62 -21.33 13.71
N SER A 381 6.53 -21.40 12.73
CA SER A 381 7.61 -20.40 12.55
C SER A 381 7.14 -19.13 11.84
N MET A 382 5.96 -19.13 11.24
CA MET A 382 5.41 -17.97 10.54
C MET A 382 4.61 -17.08 11.45
N HIS A 383 4.92 -15.80 11.41
CA HIS A 383 4.26 -14.79 12.22
C HIS A 383 3.23 -13.99 11.40
N PRO A 384 2.12 -13.54 12.03
CA PRO A 384 1.17 -12.67 11.36
C PRO A 384 1.83 -11.38 10.88
N ILE A 385 1.52 -10.98 9.65
CA ILE A 385 1.90 -9.71 9.05
C ILE A 385 0.62 -9.12 8.45
N ALA A 386 0.22 -7.94 8.89
CA ALA A 386 -0.83 -7.20 8.19
C ALA A 386 -0.22 -6.59 6.93
N TRP A 387 -0.69 -6.98 5.76
CA TRP A 387 -0.09 -6.49 4.53
C TRP A 387 -1.10 -6.17 3.45
N LYS A 388 -0.73 -5.27 2.56
CA LYS A 388 -1.57 -4.85 1.45
C LYS A 388 -0.76 -4.65 0.19
N THR A 389 -1.32 -5.06 -0.94
CA THR A 389 -0.76 -4.83 -2.26
C THR A 389 -1.47 -3.69 -2.98
N GLY A 390 -0.74 -3.05 -3.87
CA GLY A 390 -1.25 -2.13 -4.87
C GLY A 390 -0.71 -2.50 -6.25
N THR A 391 -1.54 -2.34 -7.26
CA THR A 391 -1.15 -2.46 -8.67
C THR A 391 -1.80 -1.30 -9.40
N SER A 392 -1.01 -0.47 -10.06
CA SER A 392 -1.56 0.66 -10.83
C SER A 392 -2.14 0.22 -12.17
N HIS A 393 -3.03 1.03 -12.70
CA HIS A 393 -3.57 0.81 -14.04
C HIS A 393 -2.45 0.82 -15.09
N GLY A 394 -2.48 -0.15 -16.01
CA GLY A 394 -1.45 -0.34 -17.02
C GLY A 394 -0.16 -0.98 -16.50
N PHE A 395 -0.19 -1.60 -15.32
CA PHE A 395 0.93 -2.37 -14.75
C PHE A 395 2.23 -1.56 -14.68
N ARG A 396 2.18 -0.32 -14.15
CA ARG A 396 3.33 0.60 -14.03
C ARG A 396 3.98 0.53 -12.66
N ASP A 397 3.16 0.35 -11.62
CA ASP A 397 3.57 0.39 -10.21
C ASP A 397 3.03 -0.82 -9.48
N ALA A 398 3.89 -1.56 -8.83
CA ALA A 398 3.56 -2.66 -7.94
C ALA A 398 4.02 -2.31 -6.52
N TRP A 399 3.09 -2.36 -5.58
CA TRP A 399 3.30 -2.03 -4.19
C TRP A 399 3.06 -3.23 -3.30
N ALA A 400 3.81 -3.30 -2.22
CA ALA A 400 3.47 -4.09 -1.04
C ALA A 400 3.88 -3.31 0.21
N VAL A 401 2.96 -3.19 1.17
CA VAL A 401 3.26 -2.61 2.48
C VAL A 401 2.80 -3.59 3.55
N GLY A 402 3.67 -3.85 4.50
CA GLY A 402 3.41 -4.77 5.61
C GLY A 402 3.75 -4.16 6.96
N VAL A 403 3.02 -4.59 7.99
CA VAL A 403 3.21 -4.11 9.37
C VAL A 403 3.21 -5.27 10.35
N THR A 404 4.16 -5.24 11.25
CA THR A 404 4.23 -6.06 12.46
C THR A 404 4.33 -5.12 13.68
N PRO A 405 4.27 -5.60 14.92
CA PRO A 405 4.45 -4.74 16.10
C PRO A 405 5.78 -3.97 16.16
N HIS A 406 6.79 -4.40 15.42
CA HIS A 406 8.09 -3.72 15.45
C HIS A 406 8.38 -2.95 14.17
N TYR A 407 7.94 -3.42 13.01
CA TYR A 407 8.38 -2.87 11.73
C TYR A 407 7.21 -2.56 10.80
N ALA A 408 7.30 -1.43 10.13
CA ALA A 408 6.56 -1.15 8.91
C ALA A 408 7.52 -1.20 7.74
N VAL A 409 7.20 -2.01 6.73
CA VAL A 409 8.00 -2.22 5.53
C VAL A 409 7.20 -1.81 4.33
N GLY A 410 7.75 -0.91 3.53
CA GLY A 410 7.20 -0.53 2.23
C GLY A 410 8.10 -1.00 1.10
N VAL A 411 7.51 -1.59 0.07
CA VAL A 411 8.18 -2.04 -1.15
C VAL A 411 7.45 -1.49 -2.36
N TRP A 412 8.21 -0.93 -3.29
CA TRP A 412 7.75 -0.56 -4.62
C TRP A 412 8.63 -1.23 -5.69
N VAL A 413 8.00 -1.77 -6.73
CA VAL A 413 8.66 -2.39 -7.89
C VAL A 413 8.05 -1.83 -9.17
N GLY A 414 8.90 -1.50 -10.15
CA GLY A 414 8.42 -0.98 -11.42
C GLY A 414 9.54 -0.45 -12.30
N ASN A 415 9.18 0.43 -13.24
CA ASN A 415 10.14 1.21 -14.01
C ASN A 415 10.01 2.69 -13.64
N ALA A 416 11.10 3.30 -13.19
CA ALA A 416 11.12 4.71 -12.78
C ALA A 416 10.72 5.66 -13.92
N THR A 417 10.84 5.22 -15.17
CA THR A 417 10.34 5.91 -16.37
C THR A 417 8.82 5.93 -16.50
N GLY A 418 8.10 5.11 -15.72
CA GLY A 418 6.65 4.93 -15.82
C GLY A 418 6.21 3.92 -16.90
N GLU A 419 7.15 3.18 -17.50
CA GLU A 419 6.84 2.12 -18.43
C GLU A 419 6.14 0.95 -17.71
N GLY A 420 4.95 0.59 -18.18
CA GLY A 420 4.23 -0.58 -17.68
C GLY A 420 4.74 -1.89 -18.29
N LYS A 421 4.70 -2.97 -17.50
CA LYS A 421 5.07 -4.32 -17.97
C LYS A 421 3.98 -5.31 -17.61
N PRO A 422 3.53 -6.14 -18.57
CA PRO A 422 2.62 -7.24 -18.28
C PRO A 422 3.19 -8.12 -17.16
N GLY A 423 2.38 -8.45 -16.14
CA GLY A 423 2.83 -9.24 -14.99
C GLY A 423 3.41 -8.44 -13.83
N LEU A 424 3.61 -7.13 -13.95
CA LEU A 424 3.98 -6.26 -12.83
C LEU A 424 2.77 -6.07 -11.90
N VAL A 425 2.53 -7.05 -11.05
CA VAL A 425 1.40 -7.12 -10.10
C VAL A 425 1.94 -7.16 -8.68
N GLY A 426 1.39 -6.31 -7.80
CA GLY A 426 1.87 -6.17 -6.43
C GLY A 426 2.05 -7.50 -5.68
N ALA A 427 1.08 -8.41 -5.80
CA ALA A 427 1.15 -9.73 -5.15
C ALA A 427 2.26 -10.64 -5.70
N ARG A 428 2.61 -10.51 -6.98
CA ARG A 428 3.60 -11.39 -7.65
C ARG A 428 5.01 -10.81 -7.68
N THR A 429 5.15 -9.51 -7.50
CA THR A 429 6.46 -8.84 -7.58
C THR A 429 6.85 -8.20 -6.25
N ALA A 430 6.12 -7.18 -5.77
CA ALA A 430 6.45 -6.51 -4.52
C ALA A 430 6.15 -7.38 -3.27
N GLY A 431 5.15 -8.25 -3.31
CA GLY A 431 4.81 -9.16 -2.21
C GLY A 431 5.94 -10.10 -1.81
N PRO A 432 6.52 -10.90 -2.72
CA PRO A 432 7.65 -11.77 -2.41
C PRO A 432 8.84 -11.01 -1.80
N VAL A 433 9.16 -9.83 -2.33
CA VAL A 433 10.21 -8.95 -1.77
C VAL A 433 9.87 -8.54 -0.34
N LEU A 434 8.60 -8.17 -0.07
CA LEU A 434 8.14 -7.78 1.26
C LEU A 434 8.38 -8.91 2.29
N PHE A 435 8.00 -10.13 1.94
CA PHE A 435 8.17 -11.28 2.84
C PHE A 435 9.63 -11.68 3.02
N ASP A 436 10.46 -11.58 1.98
CA ASP A 436 11.91 -11.77 2.07
C ASP A 436 12.51 -10.74 3.05
N VAL A 437 12.14 -9.46 2.93
CA VAL A 437 12.56 -8.41 3.89
C VAL A 437 12.14 -8.75 5.32
N PHE A 438 10.89 -9.17 5.56
CA PHE A 438 10.45 -9.56 6.90
C PHE A 438 11.20 -10.77 7.45
N SER A 439 11.65 -11.69 6.60
CA SER A 439 12.47 -12.83 7.02
C SER A 439 13.86 -12.44 7.53
N LEU A 440 14.39 -11.30 7.07
CA LEU A 440 15.67 -10.73 7.49
C LEU A 440 15.56 -9.90 8.78
N LEU A 441 14.34 -9.52 9.16
CA LEU A 441 14.09 -8.73 10.36
C LEU A 441 13.82 -9.63 11.57
N PRO A 442 14.14 -9.18 12.80
CA PRO A 442 13.81 -9.93 14.00
C PRO A 442 12.33 -10.29 14.09
N PRO A 443 11.98 -11.56 14.40
CA PRO A 443 10.60 -12.01 14.51
C PRO A 443 9.88 -11.31 15.66
N THR A 444 8.58 -11.09 15.49
CA THR A 444 7.77 -10.38 16.48
C THR A 444 6.49 -11.15 16.78
N ARG A 445 5.98 -11.01 18.01
CA ARG A 445 4.62 -11.47 18.35
C ARG A 445 3.60 -10.53 17.71
N TRP A 446 2.36 -11.02 17.53
CA TRP A 446 1.28 -10.17 17.01
C TRP A 446 0.87 -9.06 18.00
N PHE A 447 0.22 -8.02 17.49
CA PHE A 447 -0.36 -6.96 18.32
C PHE A 447 -1.34 -7.53 19.34
N LYS A 448 -1.28 -7.02 20.56
CA LYS A 448 -2.31 -7.31 21.55
C LYS A 448 -3.59 -6.58 21.16
N ARG A 449 -4.73 -7.27 21.31
CA ARG A 449 -6.02 -6.61 21.15
C ARG A 449 -6.16 -5.50 22.19
N PRO A 450 -6.51 -4.28 21.79
CA PRO A 450 -6.82 -3.20 22.75
C PRO A 450 -7.97 -3.64 23.68
N GLY A 451 -7.82 -3.39 24.98
CA GLY A 451 -8.74 -3.91 26.00
C GLY A 451 -10.13 -3.26 25.93
N ASP A 452 -10.29 -2.11 26.53
CA ASP A 452 -11.59 -1.50 26.85
C ASP A 452 -12.22 -0.66 25.71
N VAL A 453 -11.75 -0.86 24.45
CA VAL A 453 -12.24 -0.08 23.31
C VAL A 453 -13.39 -0.75 22.54
N PHE A 454 -13.78 -1.96 22.94
CA PHE A 454 -14.82 -2.75 22.25
C PHE A 454 -16.02 -2.98 23.14
N VAL A 455 -17.20 -3.05 22.52
CA VAL A 455 -18.47 -3.45 23.14
C VAL A 455 -19.00 -4.72 22.49
N LYS A 456 -19.76 -5.51 23.25
CA LYS A 456 -20.45 -6.68 22.71
C LYS A 456 -21.71 -6.24 21.97
N ALA A 457 -21.95 -6.78 20.79
CA ALA A 457 -23.16 -6.56 20.02
C ALA A 457 -23.64 -7.85 19.36
N GLU A 458 -24.94 -8.01 19.20
CA GLU A 458 -25.55 -9.09 18.44
C GLU A 458 -25.51 -8.73 16.95
N ILE A 459 -24.84 -9.57 16.18
CA ILE A 459 -24.61 -9.40 14.74
C ILE A 459 -25.36 -10.51 14.00
N CYS A 460 -26.06 -10.14 12.96
CA CYS A 460 -26.67 -11.10 12.04
C CYS A 460 -25.57 -11.94 11.37
N ARG A 461 -25.61 -13.26 11.53
CA ARG A 461 -24.58 -14.17 11.00
C ARG A 461 -24.48 -14.12 9.48
N LYS A 462 -25.62 -13.98 8.78
CA LYS A 462 -25.66 -14.00 7.31
C LYS A 462 -25.24 -12.67 6.68
N SER A 463 -25.57 -11.54 7.30
CA SER A 463 -25.33 -10.23 6.68
C SER A 463 -24.19 -9.42 7.30
N GLY A 464 -23.71 -9.80 8.49
CA GLY A 464 -22.71 -9.04 9.23
C GLY A 464 -23.17 -7.67 9.74
N HIS A 465 -24.45 -7.31 9.61
CA HIS A 465 -25.07 -6.11 10.18
C HIS A 465 -25.46 -6.34 11.64
N LEU A 466 -25.79 -5.29 12.35
CA LEU A 466 -26.47 -5.43 13.64
C LEU A 466 -27.74 -6.27 13.49
N LYS A 467 -28.07 -7.04 14.53
CA LYS A 467 -29.29 -7.86 14.55
C LYS A 467 -30.51 -7.01 14.19
N GLY A 468 -31.20 -7.40 13.15
CA GLY A 468 -32.52 -6.89 12.77
C GLY A 468 -33.66 -7.63 13.48
N ARG A 469 -34.89 -7.11 13.37
CA ARG A 469 -36.07 -7.63 14.03
C ARG A 469 -36.33 -9.12 13.73
N PHE A 470 -36.02 -9.56 12.53
CA PHE A 470 -36.30 -10.89 12.03
C PHE A 470 -35.05 -11.78 11.90
N CYS A 471 -33.89 -11.36 12.44
CA CYS A 471 -32.70 -12.22 12.45
C CYS A 471 -32.83 -13.31 13.53
N GLU A 472 -32.85 -14.56 13.12
CA GLU A 472 -32.89 -15.73 14.01
C GLU A 472 -31.46 -16.16 14.40
N GLU A 473 -30.54 -16.21 13.43
CA GLU A 473 -29.16 -16.60 13.64
C GLU A 473 -28.27 -15.36 13.88
N THR A 474 -27.73 -15.26 15.10
CA THR A 474 -26.86 -14.15 15.48
C THR A 474 -25.63 -14.65 16.20
N ASP A 475 -24.55 -13.90 16.05
CA ASP A 475 -23.29 -14.06 16.80
C ASP A 475 -23.06 -12.84 17.69
N THR A 476 -22.55 -13.06 18.89
CA THR A 476 -22.11 -11.95 19.76
C THR A 476 -20.67 -11.60 19.45
N LEU A 477 -20.45 -10.48 18.79
CA LEU A 477 -19.13 -10.02 18.39
C LEU A 477 -18.70 -8.76 19.16
N LEU A 478 -17.39 -8.56 19.21
CA LEU A 478 -16.77 -7.34 19.74
C LEU A 478 -16.64 -6.32 18.60
N ILE A 479 -17.35 -5.21 18.72
CA ILE A 479 -17.34 -4.10 17.78
C ILE A 479 -16.92 -2.79 18.46
N LEU A 480 -16.55 -1.81 17.68
CA LEU A 480 -16.34 -0.45 18.21
C LEU A 480 -17.68 0.15 18.68
N PRO A 481 -17.71 0.97 19.75
CA PRO A 481 -18.94 1.63 20.22
C PRO A 481 -19.64 2.42 19.13
N ALA A 482 -18.88 3.05 18.22
CA ALA A 482 -19.45 3.75 17.06
C ALA A 482 -20.24 2.81 16.15
N GLY A 483 -19.87 1.54 16.06
CA GLY A 483 -20.55 0.52 15.25
C GLY A 483 -21.98 0.22 15.69
N LEU A 484 -22.39 0.58 16.93
CA LEU A 484 -23.77 0.50 17.37
C LEU A 484 -24.70 1.46 16.61
N LYS A 485 -24.14 2.41 15.84
CA LYS A 485 -24.91 3.34 14.99
C LYS A 485 -25.16 2.79 13.59
N THR A 486 -24.56 1.65 13.22
CA THR A 486 -24.81 1.04 11.91
C THR A 486 -26.25 0.58 11.79
N GLU A 487 -26.70 0.44 10.56
CA GLU A 487 -28.04 -0.08 10.28
C GLU A 487 -28.20 -1.52 10.77
N ALA A 488 -29.39 -1.83 11.28
CA ALA A 488 -29.78 -3.20 11.54
C ALA A 488 -29.94 -3.97 10.22
N CYS A 489 -29.83 -5.30 10.27
CA CYS A 489 -29.90 -6.15 9.10
C CYS A 489 -31.16 -5.86 8.26
N PRO A 490 -31.01 -5.40 7.01
CA PRO A 490 -32.12 -5.09 6.14
C PRO A 490 -32.58 -6.30 5.30
N TYR A 491 -31.91 -7.45 5.43
CA TYR A 491 -32.09 -8.58 4.52
C TYR A 491 -32.94 -9.71 5.07
N HIS A 492 -33.33 -9.68 6.35
CA HIS A 492 -34.26 -10.64 6.91
C HIS A 492 -35.68 -10.06 6.93
N HIS A 493 -36.59 -10.75 6.25
CA HIS A 493 -37.98 -10.38 6.15
C HIS A 493 -38.86 -11.53 6.69
N LEU A 494 -39.98 -11.20 7.33
CA LEU A 494 -40.99 -12.18 7.69
C LEU A 494 -41.82 -12.47 6.46
N ILE A 495 -41.85 -13.72 6.02
CA ILE A 495 -42.65 -14.17 4.87
C ILE A 495 -43.70 -15.16 5.33
N THR A 496 -44.86 -15.14 4.68
CA THR A 496 -45.93 -16.09 4.92
C THR A 496 -45.85 -17.19 3.87
N LEU A 497 -45.74 -18.43 4.34
CA LEU A 497 -45.62 -19.63 3.53
C LEU A 497 -46.84 -20.53 3.68
N SER A 498 -47.07 -21.40 2.68
CA SER A 498 -47.95 -22.54 2.78
C SER A 498 -47.47 -23.52 3.88
N ALA A 499 -48.33 -24.36 4.40
CA ALA A 499 -48.01 -25.32 5.46
C ALA A 499 -46.87 -26.29 5.10
N ASP A 500 -46.63 -26.54 3.80
CA ASP A 500 -45.55 -27.35 3.25
C ASP A 500 -44.26 -26.57 2.94
N GLU A 501 -44.27 -25.27 3.26
CA GLU A 501 -43.15 -24.31 3.01
C GLU A 501 -42.74 -24.17 1.53
N THR A 502 -43.51 -24.63 0.57
CA THR A 502 -43.14 -24.66 -0.84
C THR A 502 -43.51 -23.38 -1.59
N HIS A 503 -44.52 -22.65 -1.11
CA HIS A 503 -45.03 -21.43 -1.77
C HIS A 503 -45.24 -20.30 -0.77
N ARG A 504 -45.03 -19.07 -1.24
CA ARG A 504 -45.45 -17.86 -0.51
C ARG A 504 -46.96 -17.64 -0.67
N ILE A 505 -47.58 -17.18 0.40
CA ILE A 505 -49.00 -16.84 0.42
C ILE A 505 -49.15 -15.37 0.74
N TYR A 506 -49.91 -14.65 -0.09
CA TYR A 506 -50.21 -13.24 0.12
C TYR A 506 -51.34 -13.08 1.16
N GLU A 507 -51.40 -11.93 1.82
CA GLU A 507 -52.39 -11.66 2.89
C GLU A 507 -53.83 -11.93 2.45
N ASN A 508 -54.17 -11.68 1.19
CA ASN A 508 -55.51 -11.91 0.62
C ASN A 508 -55.92 -13.40 0.59
N CYS A 509 -54.96 -14.32 0.61
CA CYS A 509 -55.22 -15.77 0.59
C CYS A 509 -54.91 -16.45 1.94
N ALA A 510 -54.28 -15.74 2.88
CA ALA A 510 -53.88 -16.30 4.18
C ALA A 510 -55.04 -16.81 5.05
N ASN A 511 -56.25 -16.33 4.79
CA ASN A 511 -57.45 -16.74 5.51
C ASN A 511 -58.09 -18.04 4.98
N LEU A 512 -57.59 -18.58 3.87
CA LEU A 512 -58.18 -19.73 3.18
C LEU A 512 -57.44 -21.04 3.47
N GLU A 513 -56.23 -21.00 3.97
CA GLU A 513 -55.37 -22.16 4.22
C GLU A 513 -54.48 -21.98 5.45
N PRO A 514 -54.01 -23.09 6.08
CA PRO A 514 -53.00 -22.99 7.13
C PRO A 514 -51.71 -22.38 6.58
N THR A 515 -51.22 -21.33 7.25
CA THR A 515 -50.01 -20.64 6.88
C THR A 515 -48.98 -20.64 8.01
N ILE A 516 -47.69 -20.57 7.65
CA ILE A 516 -46.57 -20.46 8.57
C ILE A 516 -45.84 -19.15 8.28
N GLN A 517 -45.52 -18.40 9.31
CA GLN A 517 -44.67 -17.24 9.20
C GLN A 517 -43.22 -17.64 9.52
N LYS A 518 -42.29 -17.32 8.61
CA LYS A 518 -40.87 -17.68 8.75
C LYS A 518 -39.98 -16.49 8.39
N SER A 519 -38.91 -16.34 9.12
CA SER A 519 -37.85 -15.38 8.74
C SER A 519 -37.09 -15.89 7.52
N TRP A 520 -36.91 -15.05 6.55
CA TRP A 520 -36.19 -15.39 5.32
C TRP A 520 -35.12 -14.36 4.97
N PHE A 521 -33.92 -14.83 4.65
CA PHE A 521 -32.83 -14.00 4.22
C PHE A 521 -32.89 -13.76 2.71
N THR A 522 -33.06 -12.52 2.29
CA THR A 522 -33.19 -12.14 0.88
C THR A 522 -32.22 -11.04 0.53
N LEU A 523 -31.47 -11.22 -0.54
CA LEU A 523 -30.61 -10.18 -1.11
C LEU A 523 -31.37 -9.45 -2.23
N PRO A 524 -30.97 -8.19 -2.57
CA PRO A 524 -31.48 -7.53 -3.76
C PRO A 524 -31.28 -8.41 -5.00
N PRO A 525 -32.20 -8.43 -5.99
CA PRO A 525 -32.19 -9.41 -7.09
C PRO A 525 -30.87 -9.49 -7.83
N VAL A 526 -30.22 -8.33 -8.09
CA VAL A 526 -28.91 -8.30 -8.76
C VAL A 526 -27.83 -8.95 -7.90
N TRP A 527 -27.83 -8.69 -6.57
CA TRP A 527 -26.85 -9.31 -5.67
C TRP A 527 -27.09 -10.83 -5.58
N GLU A 528 -28.37 -11.24 -5.45
CA GLU A 528 -28.79 -12.63 -5.38
C GLU A 528 -28.33 -13.41 -6.61
N TRP A 529 -28.47 -12.82 -7.82
CA TRP A 529 -28.06 -13.46 -9.08
C TRP A 529 -26.60 -13.92 -9.05
N TYR A 530 -25.67 -13.06 -8.65
CA TYR A 530 -24.26 -13.42 -8.56
C TYR A 530 -23.96 -14.25 -7.30
N TYR A 531 -24.59 -13.92 -6.16
CA TYR A 531 -24.32 -14.52 -4.86
C TYR A 531 -24.58 -16.03 -4.85
N LYS A 532 -25.71 -16.47 -5.36
CA LYS A 532 -26.09 -17.90 -5.40
C LYS A 532 -25.17 -18.77 -6.27
N GLN A 533 -24.39 -18.19 -7.18
CA GLN A 533 -23.43 -18.93 -7.98
C GLN A 533 -22.21 -19.36 -7.16
N HIS A 534 -21.92 -18.64 -6.09
CA HIS A 534 -20.80 -18.89 -5.19
C HIS A 534 -21.21 -19.46 -3.83
N HIS A 535 -22.54 -19.41 -3.53
CA HIS A 535 -23.12 -19.80 -2.25
C HIS A 535 -24.27 -20.79 -2.49
N PRO A 536 -23.97 -22.09 -2.69
CA PRO A 536 -24.98 -23.11 -2.94
C PRO A 536 -25.93 -23.31 -1.75
N GLU A 537 -25.54 -22.87 -0.55
CA GLU A 537 -26.35 -22.85 0.66
C GLU A 537 -27.42 -21.74 0.71
N TYR A 538 -27.38 -20.80 -0.24
CA TYR A 538 -28.35 -19.71 -0.32
C TYR A 538 -29.71 -20.21 -0.76
N ASN A 539 -30.73 -19.94 0.03
CA ASN A 539 -32.14 -20.33 -0.23
C ASN A 539 -32.87 -19.15 -0.89
N PRO A 540 -33.17 -19.19 -2.20
CA PRO A 540 -33.99 -18.17 -2.84
C PRO A 540 -35.42 -18.16 -2.28
N LEU A 541 -36.13 -17.06 -2.46
CA LEU A 541 -37.52 -16.96 -2.07
C LEU A 541 -38.36 -17.99 -2.81
N PRO A 542 -39.24 -18.78 -2.11
CA PRO A 542 -40.21 -19.66 -2.76
C PRO A 542 -41.13 -18.86 -3.71
N PRO A 543 -41.63 -19.48 -4.79
CA PRO A 543 -42.58 -18.82 -5.67
C PRO A 543 -43.91 -18.54 -4.93
N PHE A 544 -44.67 -17.59 -5.43
CA PHE A 544 -46.02 -17.39 -4.94
C PHE A 544 -46.94 -18.51 -5.38
N LYS A 545 -47.91 -18.85 -4.52
CA LYS A 545 -48.97 -19.79 -4.89
C LYS A 545 -49.81 -19.20 -6.03
N THR A 546 -50.09 -19.99 -7.05
CA THR A 546 -50.88 -19.57 -8.21
C THR A 546 -52.23 -18.99 -7.78
N GLY A 547 -52.52 -17.76 -8.19
CA GLY A 547 -53.72 -17.02 -7.81
C GLY A 547 -53.66 -16.23 -6.50
N CYS A 548 -52.55 -16.28 -5.81
CA CYS A 548 -52.32 -15.62 -4.52
C CYS A 548 -51.07 -14.75 -4.52
N GLY A 549 -50.95 -13.75 -5.38
CA GLY A 549 -49.83 -12.84 -5.36
C GLY A 549 -49.99 -11.67 -6.29
N GLU A 550 -49.82 -10.46 -5.79
CA GLU A 550 -49.32 -9.31 -6.53
C GLU A 550 -47.97 -8.96 -5.92
N ASP A 551 -46.94 -8.93 -6.77
CA ASP A 551 -45.57 -8.74 -6.32
C ASP A 551 -45.31 -7.30 -5.86
N ALA A 552 -45.09 -7.13 -4.58
CA ALA A 552 -44.45 -5.95 -4.03
C ALA A 552 -42.88 -6.06 -4.06
N LEU A 553 -42.35 -7.25 -4.31
CA LEU A 553 -40.92 -7.50 -4.45
C LEU A 553 -40.58 -7.54 -5.95
N GLN A 554 -39.77 -6.61 -6.44
CA GLN A 554 -39.29 -6.64 -7.82
C GLN A 554 -38.58 -7.95 -8.09
N SER A 555 -39.27 -8.84 -8.83
CA SER A 555 -38.70 -10.14 -9.26
C SER A 555 -37.52 -9.98 -10.20
N MET A 556 -37.37 -8.79 -10.82
CA MET A 556 -36.32 -8.49 -11.78
C MET A 556 -35.83 -7.03 -11.70
N GLN A 557 -34.60 -6.82 -12.08
CA GLN A 557 -33.95 -5.51 -12.12
C GLN A 557 -32.91 -5.43 -13.23
N PHE A 558 -32.85 -4.29 -13.92
CA PHE A 558 -31.78 -4.03 -14.87
C PHE A 558 -30.44 -3.92 -14.14
N ILE A 559 -29.47 -4.72 -14.58
CA ILE A 559 -28.06 -4.58 -14.24
C ILE A 559 -27.48 -3.42 -15.06
N TYR A 560 -27.80 -3.43 -16.37
CA TYR A 560 -27.39 -2.39 -17.30
C TYR A 560 -28.39 -2.24 -18.45
N PRO A 561 -28.70 -1.03 -18.88
CA PRO A 561 -28.29 0.26 -18.33
C PRO A 561 -29.06 0.64 -17.06
N PRO A 562 -28.45 1.37 -16.11
CA PRO A 562 -29.18 1.95 -14.99
C PRO A 562 -30.09 3.08 -15.45
N MET A 563 -31.10 3.39 -14.63
CA MET A 563 -32.07 4.45 -14.93
C MET A 563 -31.39 5.80 -15.19
N ASN A 564 -31.78 6.47 -16.30
CA ASN A 564 -31.25 7.75 -16.75
C ASN A 564 -29.77 7.76 -17.13
N ALA A 565 -29.18 6.60 -17.43
CA ALA A 565 -27.82 6.53 -17.92
C ALA A 565 -27.62 7.32 -19.22
N ARG A 566 -26.49 8.00 -19.33
CA ARG A 566 -26.02 8.60 -20.58
C ARG A 566 -24.92 7.75 -21.17
N ILE A 567 -25.13 7.25 -22.37
CA ILE A 567 -24.29 6.21 -22.97
C ILE A 567 -23.72 6.74 -24.28
N VAL A 568 -22.43 6.56 -24.48
CA VAL A 568 -21.77 6.80 -25.76
C VAL A 568 -21.44 5.42 -26.36
N LEU A 569 -21.96 5.14 -27.54
CA LEU A 569 -21.66 3.90 -28.22
C LEU A 569 -20.24 3.96 -28.81
N PRO A 570 -19.39 2.94 -28.59
CA PRO A 570 -18.10 2.88 -29.25
C PRO A 570 -18.30 2.82 -30.77
N LYS A 571 -17.41 3.46 -31.54
CA LYS A 571 -17.42 3.31 -33.01
C LYS A 571 -16.69 2.02 -33.38
N GLN A 572 -17.26 1.29 -34.34
CA GLN A 572 -16.60 0.14 -34.93
C GLN A 572 -15.48 0.59 -35.88
N MET A 573 -14.65 -0.34 -36.35
CA MET A 573 -13.53 -0.02 -37.25
C MET A 573 -14.01 0.55 -38.59
N ASP A 574 -15.24 0.26 -39.00
CA ASP A 574 -15.90 0.78 -40.20
C ASP A 574 -16.59 2.14 -40.00
N GLY A 575 -16.51 2.71 -38.81
CA GLY A 575 -17.12 3.99 -38.42
C GLY A 575 -18.59 3.90 -38.03
N SER A 576 -19.22 2.73 -38.07
CA SER A 576 -20.59 2.50 -37.62
C SER A 576 -20.70 2.57 -36.08
N PRO A 577 -21.87 2.93 -35.51
CA PRO A 577 -22.10 2.83 -34.07
C PRO A 577 -21.94 1.38 -33.57
N GLY A 578 -21.30 1.18 -32.46
CA GLY A 578 -21.18 -0.11 -31.82
C GLY A 578 -22.48 -0.55 -31.12
N PHE A 579 -22.42 -1.69 -30.46
CA PHE A 579 -23.56 -2.25 -29.74
C PHE A 579 -23.58 -1.83 -28.28
N LEU A 580 -24.78 -1.56 -27.77
CA LEU A 580 -25.08 -1.49 -26.35
C LEU A 580 -25.47 -2.89 -25.88
N THR A 581 -24.68 -3.50 -25.03
CA THR A 581 -25.07 -4.74 -24.38
C THR A 581 -25.84 -4.42 -23.11
N THR A 582 -27.09 -4.91 -23.03
CA THR A 582 -27.97 -4.73 -21.86
C THR A 582 -28.07 -6.02 -21.09
N GLU A 583 -28.25 -5.93 -19.79
CA GLU A 583 -28.30 -7.10 -18.89
C GLU A 583 -29.33 -6.87 -17.79
N LEU A 584 -30.07 -7.95 -17.46
CA LEU A 584 -31.12 -7.96 -16.46
C LEU A 584 -30.92 -9.14 -15.51
N ALA A 585 -31.11 -8.92 -14.23
CA ALA A 585 -31.21 -9.97 -13.23
C ALA A 585 -32.67 -10.33 -12.97
N HIS A 586 -32.95 -11.62 -12.84
CA HIS A 586 -34.25 -12.15 -12.42
C HIS A 586 -34.05 -13.12 -11.25
N SER A 587 -34.96 -13.09 -10.27
CA SER A 587 -34.92 -13.99 -9.10
C SER A 587 -35.12 -15.47 -9.46
N ASN A 588 -35.80 -15.75 -10.59
CA ASN A 588 -35.94 -17.09 -11.16
C ASN A 588 -35.22 -17.15 -12.52
N PRO A 589 -34.06 -17.80 -12.61
CA PRO A 589 -33.24 -17.78 -13.84
C PRO A 589 -33.88 -18.48 -15.04
N GLY A 590 -34.70 -19.51 -14.83
CA GLY A 590 -35.36 -20.26 -15.91
C GLY A 590 -36.53 -19.54 -16.57
N THR A 591 -36.88 -18.33 -16.10
CA THR A 591 -38.02 -17.57 -16.61
C THR A 591 -37.66 -16.93 -17.95
N THR A 592 -38.61 -16.95 -18.89
CA THR A 592 -38.45 -16.24 -20.17
C THR A 592 -38.70 -14.75 -19.96
N ILE A 593 -37.78 -13.91 -20.46
CA ILE A 593 -37.89 -12.45 -20.47
C ILE A 593 -38.12 -11.95 -21.88
N PHE A 594 -39.16 -11.14 -22.06
CA PHE A 594 -39.51 -10.45 -23.30
C PHE A 594 -38.99 -9.01 -23.25
N TRP A 595 -38.19 -8.62 -24.21
CA TRP A 595 -37.52 -7.32 -24.29
C TRP A 595 -38.21 -6.38 -25.26
N HIS A 596 -38.44 -5.15 -24.82
CA HIS A 596 -39.04 -4.08 -25.63
C HIS A 596 -38.21 -2.80 -25.55
N LEU A 597 -37.90 -2.21 -26.70
CA LEU A 597 -37.28 -0.88 -26.80
C LEU A 597 -38.32 0.09 -27.36
N ASP A 598 -38.55 1.18 -26.68
CA ASP A 598 -39.54 2.22 -27.04
C ASP A 598 -40.90 1.59 -27.40
N ASN A 599 -41.36 0.65 -26.58
CA ASN A 599 -42.58 -0.16 -26.78
C ASN A 599 -42.57 -1.13 -27.98
N THR A 600 -41.47 -1.25 -28.71
CA THR A 600 -41.34 -2.24 -29.79
C THR A 600 -40.68 -3.50 -29.28
N TYR A 601 -41.31 -4.65 -29.49
CA TYR A 601 -40.74 -5.95 -29.15
C TYR A 601 -39.43 -6.19 -29.91
N LEU A 602 -38.38 -6.63 -29.17
CA LEU A 602 -37.06 -6.91 -29.77
C LEU A 602 -36.78 -8.41 -29.85
N THR A 603 -36.81 -9.10 -28.72
CA THR A 603 -36.43 -10.50 -28.58
C THR A 603 -36.87 -11.06 -27.24
N GLN A 604 -36.67 -12.36 -27.04
CA GLN A 604 -36.80 -13.00 -25.74
C GLN A 604 -35.50 -13.71 -25.34
N THR A 605 -35.27 -13.84 -24.04
CA THR A 605 -34.13 -14.56 -23.48
C THR A 605 -34.59 -15.49 -22.37
N GLN A 606 -33.90 -16.63 -22.22
CA GLN A 606 -34.10 -17.58 -21.14
C GLN A 606 -32.72 -17.92 -20.55
N ASP A 607 -32.64 -18.19 -19.26
CA ASP A 607 -31.44 -18.51 -18.49
C ASP A 607 -30.42 -17.35 -18.41
N PHE A 608 -30.07 -16.72 -19.52
CA PHE A 608 -29.15 -15.57 -19.59
C PHE A 608 -29.86 -14.36 -20.17
N HIS A 609 -30.22 -13.40 -19.32
CA HIS A 609 -30.96 -12.22 -19.71
C HIS A 609 -30.04 -11.10 -20.17
N LYS A 610 -29.43 -11.29 -21.34
CA LYS A 610 -28.48 -10.36 -21.93
C LYS A 610 -28.75 -10.21 -23.42
N ILE A 611 -28.89 -8.97 -23.88
CA ILE A 611 -29.09 -8.66 -25.30
C ILE A 611 -28.20 -7.52 -25.77
N SER A 612 -27.88 -7.49 -27.05
CA SER A 612 -27.12 -6.43 -27.69
C SER A 612 -28.03 -5.58 -28.56
N LEU A 613 -28.00 -4.25 -28.36
CA LEU A 613 -28.84 -3.27 -29.01
C LEU A 613 -28.01 -2.27 -29.80
N GLN A 614 -28.60 -1.70 -30.82
CA GLN A 614 -28.03 -0.59 -31.60
C GLN A 614 -29.05 0.57 -31.64
N PRO A 615 -29.31 1.24 -30.51
CA PRO A 615 -30.30 2.31 -30.46
C PRO A 615 -29.76 3.57 -31.15
N THR A 616 -30.67 4.35 -31.71
CA THR A 616 -30.37 5.66 -32.32
C THR A 616 -29.99 6.70 -31.25
N PRO A 617 -29.30 7.80 -31.63
CA PRO A 617 -29.11 8.90 -30.65
C PRO A 617 -30.44 9.45 -30.14
N GLY A 618 -30.53 9.65 -28.82
CA GLY A 618 -31.76 10.13 -28.18
C GLY A 618 -32.10 9.44 -26.86
N LYS A 619 -33.29 9.74 -26.34
CA LYS A 619 -33.83 9.09 -25.15
C LYS A 619 -34.56 7.81 -25.53
N HIS A 620 -34.25 6.73 -24.81
CA HIS A 620 -34.87 5.43 -25.00
C HIS A 620 -35.45 4.88 -23.71
N SER A 621 -36.48 4.04 -23.84
CA SER A 621 -37.09 3.27 -22.76
C SER A 621 -36.95 1.79 -23.05
N LEU A 622 -36.24 1.04 -22.20
CA LEU A 622 -36.10 -0.40 -22.33
C LEU A 622 -36.96 -1.08 -21.27
N THR A 623 -37.89 -1.91 -21.70
CA THR A 623 -38.82 -2.62 -20.84
C THR A 623 -38.57 -4.13 -20.95
N ALA A 624 -38.45 -4.80 -19.83
CA ALA A 624 -38.41 -6.25 -19.74
C ALA A 624 -39.69 -6.75 -19.06
N VAL A 625 -40.27 -7.82 -19.63
CA VAL A 625 -41.50 -8.46 -19.12
C VAL A 625 -41.19 -9.93 -18.92
N ASP A 626 -41.53 -10.51 -17.75
CA ASP A 626 -41.39 -11.95 -17.48
C ASP A 626 -42.64 -12.74 -17.89
N GLU A 627 -42.57 -14.08 -17.83
CA GLU A 627 -43.69 -14.95 -18.12
C GLU A 627 -44.88 -14.75 -17.18
N ALA A 628 -44.68 -14.26 -15.97
CA ALA A 628 -45.70 -13.95 -15.00
C ALA A 628 -46.38 -12.58 -15.24
N GLY A 629 -45.87 -11.82 -16.23
CA GLY A 629 -46.36 -10.48 -16.57
C GLY A 629 -45.78 -9.36 -15.73
N ASN A 630 -44.80 -9.64 -14.87
CA ASN A 630 -44.11 -8.57 -14.13
C ASN A 630 -43.26 -7.76 -15.09
N THR A 631 -43.20 -6.44 -14.91
CA THR A 631 -42.51 -5.54 -15.78
C THR A 631 -41.49 -4.70 -15.02
N VAL A 632 -40.32 -4.49 -15.65
CA VAL A 632 -39.35 -3.49 -15.18
C VAL A 632 -38.91 -2.64 -16.36
N THR A 633 -38.81 -1.33 -16.15
CA THR A 633 -38.43 -0.38 -17.20
C THR A 633 -37.25 0.46 -16.74
N THR A 634 -36.29 0.63 -17.64
CA THR A 634 -35.20 1.59 -17.47
C THR A 634 -35.21 2.59 -18.62
N THR A 635 -34.86 3.85 -18.34
CA THR A 635 -34.67 4.89 -19.35
C THR A 635 -33.20 5.26 -19.45
N PHE A 636 -32.71 5.52 -20.67
CA PHE A 636 -31.32 5.93 -20.90
C PHE A 636 -31.22 6.85 -22.11
N TYR A 637 -30.08 7.50 -22.28
CA TYR A 637 -29.81 8.43 -23.36
C TYR A 637 -28.59 7.96 -24.13
N ILE A 638 -28.69 7.92 -25.47
CA ILE A 638 -27.56 7.70 -26.38
C ILE A 638 -27.09 9.06 -26.89
N ASN A 639 -25.82 9.37 -26.66
CA ASN A 639 -25.17 10.61 -27.09
C ASN A 639 -24.48 10.44 -28.45
#